data_a882a85161829c287505f8a2d9eeeddf
#
_entry.id   a882a85161829c287505f8a2d9eeeddf
#
_cell.length_a   1.000
_cell.length_b   1.000
_cell.length_c   1.000
_cell.angle_alpha   90.00
_cell.angle_beta   90.00
_cell.angle_gamma   90.00
#
_symmetry.space_group_name_H-M   'P 1'
#
loop_
_entity.id
_entity.type
_entity.pdbx_description
1 polymer ?
#
loop_
_entity_poly.entity_id
_entity_poly.type
_entity_poly.pdbx_seq_one_letter_code
_entity_poly.pdbx_strand_id
1 'polypeptide(L)'
;MRPLVASYRLQLRQGVDFDRAVELLPYIAGLGVSHLYLSPIFTAESGSTHGYDVANPAEIDPVLGGRAGYERLAAAAKARGLGIILDLVPNHTVLSVENPWLLDALTHGADSAYARHFDVDWEAGLILPILPEPRDEMIAAGAFEIDRETQRVRWEGGWLPLAPGTAGEGGVAEILDRQHWQLRHWVRERRKLSHRRFFNITSLIGMRVEDRAVFDAMMALPLELVRAGLADGLRIDHVDGLADPAGYLGWLRDEVGPDVPVWVEKILTGDEEMPDWPVEGTTGYEANDRITRLLLDEAGMDRLDAMWRGVTGARGDYEAACRAARHQILSGDLAAELREMQRRAGAALEEAGQTLPEETLRAALREMLVAFPRYRSYIAADGPSAEDRALLDQTIAIAAGAGADNAALDMLRDVLLSPRGQIGAAFVVRFQQVTGAVVAKAQEDTAFYRHTRCLAEAEVGSEPDAAPLAGPAFEAWCATRLERWPSAMSLGSSHDTKRAEDARARLVAMTHLPAEVAELWVQAHTLDAPEPPDEATRWYILQSAIALWEPDREDLEARLAAHLEKALREAKELTDWHAPDEEAESRAADFAGALLGAWREAPPAALEALVARGEALSLSQLALRFVIPGVPDIYQGSETGTFALTDPDNRAPLDPDAPVSGFGARKLALMEELVDLRRALPELFVTGSCSVTQDGERITLTRAQGGAQVALTVVTDGTAAPELTRS
;
A
#
# COMPACT_ATOMS: atom_id res chain seq x y z
N MET A 1 -15.91 -24.13 9.36
CA MET A 1 -15.04 -23.28 8.50
C MET A 1 -14.69 -24.02 7.21
N ARG A 2 -14.70 -23.34 6.06
CA ARG A 2 -14.18 -23.92 4.82
C ARG A 2 -12.65 -23.99 4.89
N PRO A 3 -12.01 -25.05 4.35
CA PRO A 3 -10.55 -25.07 4.28
C PRO A 3 -10.04 -23.88 3.46
N LEU A 4 -9.06 -23.17 3.98
CA LEU A 4 -8.36 -22.09 3.29
C LEU A 4 -7.34 -22.71 2.31
N VAL A 5 -7.70 -22.83 1.05
CA VAL A 5 -6.83 -23.38 -0.01
C VAL A 5 -6.01 -22.27 -0.64
N ALA A 6 -6.71 -21.29 -1.22
CA ALA A 6 -6.19 -20.06 -1.79
C ALA A 6 -7.34 -19.05 -1.91
N SER A 7 -7.03 -17.75 -1.91
CA SER A 7 -7.96 -16.68 -2.27
C SER A 7 -7.71 -16.21 -3.70
N TYR A 8 -8.77 -15.69 -4.33
CA TYR A 8 -8.69 -14.97 -5.60
C TYR A 8 -9.16 -13.54 -5.38
N ARG A 9 -8.26 -12.58 -5.51
CA ARG A 9 -8.55 -11.16 -5.27
C ARG A 9 -9.07 -10.51 -6.53
N LEU A 10 -10.33 -10.05 -6.48
CA LEU A 10 -11.04 -9.40 -7.58
C LEU A 10 -11.26 -7.93 -7.28
N GLN A 11 -10.80 -7.06 -8.18
CA GLN A 11 -11.08 -5.63 -8.14
C GLN A 11 -12.45 -5.38 -8.74
N LEU A 12 -13.30 -4.73 -7.97
CA LEU A 12 -14.59 -4.22 -8.42
C LEU A 12 -14.41 -2.83 -9.03
N ARG A 13 -15.41 -2.34 -9.74
CA ARG A 13 -15.41 -1.07 -10.49
C ARG A 13 -14.73 -1.20 -11.85
N GLN A 14 -14.59 -0.13 -12.61
CA GLN A 14 -14.02 -0.12 -13.96
C GLN A 14 -14.61 -1.22 -14.89
N GLY A 15 -15.93 -1.38 -14.84
CA GLY A 15 -16.65 -2.40 -15.63
C GLY A 15 -16.88 -3.72 -14.91
N VAL A 16 -16.40 -3.86 -13.67
CA VAL A 16 -16.66 -5.04 -12.82
C VAL A 16 -17.60 -4.64 -11.67
N ASP A 17 -18.88 -4.88 -11.84
CA ASP A 17 -19.90 -4.81 -10.80
C ASP A 17 -20.23 -6.23 -10.26
N PHE A 18 -21.22 -6.37 -9.39
CA PHE A 18 -21.60 -7.68 -8.85
C PHE A 18 -22.15 -8.63 -9.89
N ASP A 19 -22.87 -8.13 -10.90
CA ASP A 19 -23.39 -8.98 -11.96
C ASP A 19 -22.26 -9.48 -12.87
N ARG A 20 -21.28 -8.63 -13.21
CA ARG A 20 -20.06 -9.06 -13.90
C ARG A 20 -19.23 -10.02 -13.06
N ALA A 21 -19.12 -9.80 -11.75
CA ALA A 21 -18.45 -10.72 -10.85
C ALA A 21 -19.12 -12.11 -10.84
N VAL A 22 -20.47 -12.18 -10.90
CA VAL A 22 -21.20 -13.43 -11.05
C VAL A 22 -20.83 -14.17 -12.35
N GLU A 23 -20.68 -13.43 -13.46
CA GLU A 23 -20.24 -13.99 -14.74
C GLU A 23 -18.80 -14.56 -14.70
N LEU A 24 -17.93 -13.95 -13.89
CA LEU A 24 -16.55 -14.41 -13.70
C LEU A 24 -16.42 -15.64 -12.78
N LEU A 25 -17.43 -15.91 -11.92
CA LEU A 25 -17.35 -17.02 -10.96
C LEU A 25 -17.08 -18.40 -11.57
N PRO A 26 -17.62 -18.80 -12.75
CA PRO A 26 -17.29 -20.08 -13.36
C PRO A 26 -15.79 -20.24 -13.63
N TYR A 27 -15.15 -19.20 -14.13
CA TYR A 27 -13.70 -19.14 -14.35
C TYR A 27 -12.94 -19.25 -13.01
N ILE A 28 -13.23 -18.35 -12.07
CA ILE A 28 -12.54 -18.28 -10.77
C ILE A 28 -12.71 -19.58 -9.97
N ALA A 29 -13.93 -20.15 -9.94
CA ALA A 29 -14.16 -21.44 -9.27
C ALA A 29 -13.46 -22.59 -10.00
N GLY A 30 -13.32 -22.51 -11.34
CA GLY A 30 -12.58 -23.45 -12.17
C GLY A 30 -11.11 -23.57 -11.78
N LEU A 31 -10.50 -22.47 -11.31
CA LEU A 31 -9.13 -22.47 -10.78
C LEU A 31 -8.98 -23.27 -9.47
N GLY A 32 -10.09 -23.66 -8.83
CA GLY A 32 -10.09 -24.47 -7.62
C GLY A 32 -9.84 -23.72 -6.32
N VAL A 33 -9.78 -22.39 -6.34
CA VAL A 33 -9.62 -21.54 -5.15
C VAL A 33 -10.79 -21.73 -4.18
N SER A 34 -10.58 -21.41 -2.90
CA SER A 34 -11.59 -21.58 -1.85
C SER A 34 -12.38 -20.31 -1.53
N HIS A 35 -11.80 -19.14 -1.79
CA HIS A 35 -12.41 -17.86 -1.43
C HIS A 35 -12.24 -16.83 -2.55
N LEU A 36 -13.30 -16.04 -2.74
CA LEU A 36 -13.27 -14.81 -3.51
C LEU A 36 -12.99 -13.65 -2.54
N TYR A 37 -11.90 -12.93 -2.76
CA TYR A 37 -11.53 -11.76 -1.99
C TYR A 37 -11.89 -10.50 -2.79
N LEU A 38 -12.85 -9.72 -2.31
CA LEU A 38 -13.38 -8.54 -3.01
C LEU A 38 -12.69 -7.28 -2.52
N SER A 39 -12.37 -6.36 -3.42
CA SER A 39 -12.10 -4.96 -3.06
C SER A 39 -13.33 -4.34 -2.38
N PRO A 40 -13.23 -3.15 -1.73
CA PRO A 40 -14.32 -2.60 -0.92
C PRO A 40 -15.64 -2.51 -1.67
N ILE A 41 -16.73 -3.01 -1.03
CA ILE A 41 -18.09 -3.11 -1.60
C ILE A 41 -19.00 -1.96 -1.18
N PHE A 42 -18.53 -1.09 -0.27
CA PHE A 42 -19.36 0.00 0.28
C PHE A 42 -19.43 1.19 -0.68
N THR A 43 -20.44 2.03 -0.49
CA THR A 43 -20.63 3.24 -1.32
C THR A 43 -19.35 4.08 -1.23
N ALA A 44 -18.71 4.29 -2.38
CA ALA A 44 -17.53 5.12 -2.53
C ALA A 44 -17.87 6.45 -3.19
N GLU A 45 -16.89 7.37 -3.26
CA GLU A 45 -17.04 8.65 -3.95
C GLU A 45 -17.44 8.45 -5.42
N SER A 46 -18.28 9.33 -5.94
CA SER A 46 -18.72 9.28 -7.34
C SER A 46 -17.51 9.31 -8.29
N GLY A 47 -17.43 8.31 -9.18
CA GLY A 47 -16.30 8.17 -10.11
C GLY A 47 -15.10 7.41 -9.54
N SER A 48 -15.16 6.90 -8.31
CA SER A 48 -14.13 6.04 -7.74
C SER A 48 -13.82 4.85 -8.64
N THR A 49 -12.53 4.61 -8.86
CA THR A 49 -12.04 3.48 -9.67
C THR A 49 -11.58 2.28 -8.82
N HIS A 50 -11.56 2.42 -7.49
CA HIS A 50 -11.00 1.42 -6.56
C HIS A 50 -11.86 1.12 -5.33
N GLY A 51 -12.67 2.07 -4.83
CA GLY A 51 -13.58 1.88 -3.70
C GLY A 51 -12.99 2.09 -2.30
N TYR A 52 -11.70 2.44 -2.17
CA TYR A 52 -11.09 2.73 -0.87
C TYR A 52 -11.41 4.15 -0.35
N ASP A 53 -11.96 5.00 -1.18
CA ASP A 53 -12.52 6.33 -0.88
C ASP A 53 -13.99 6.23 -0.44
N VAL A 54 -14.22 5.47 0.63
CA VAL A 54 -15.57 5.15 1.12
C VAL A 54 -16.32 6.43 1.50
N ALA A 55 -17.51 6.63 0.90
CA ALA A 55 -18.43 7.72 1.21
C ALA A 55 -19.47 7.30 2.27
N ASN A 56 -20.02 6.09 2.18
CA ASN A 56 -20.99 5.60 3.13
C ASN A 56 -20.71 4.14 3.53
N PRO A 57 -20.10 3.89 4.68
CA PRO A 57 -19.81 2.53 5.15
C PRO A 57 -21.04 1.75 5.61
N ALA A 58 -22.20 2.42 5.73
CA ALA A 58 -23.45 1.78 6.12
C ALA A 58 -24.28 1.27 4.93
N GLU A 59 -23.77 1.38 3.70
CA GLU A 59 -24.49 1.01 2.48
C GLU A 59 -23.59 0.25 1.52
N ILE A 60 -24.12 -0.83 0.92
CA ILE A 60 -23.47 -1.50 -0.22
C ILE A 60 -23.69 -0.64 -1.46
N ASP A 61 -22.63 -0.36 -2.19
CA ASP A 61 -22.60 0.60 -3.29
C ASP A 61 -23.65 0.30 -4.37
N PRO A 62 -24.61 1.24 -4.59
CA PRO A 62 -25.60 1.11 -5.66
C PRO A 62 -24.96 0.98 -7.06
N VAL A 63 -23.78 1.59 -7.29
CA VAL A 63 -23.03 1.50 -8.57
C VAL A 63 -22.58 0.07 -8.85
N LEU A 64 -22.28 -0.70 -7.81
CA LEU A 64 -21.92 -2.13 -7.92
C LEU A 64 -23.15 -3.05 -8.01
N GLY A 65 -24.37 -2.52 -7.87
CA GLY A 65 -25.62 -3.30 -7.86
C GLY A 65 -26.30 -3.36 -6.51
N GLY A 66 -25.81 -2.65 -5.50
CA GLY A 66 -26.36 -2.53 -4.16
C GLY A 66 -26.52 -3.86 -3.43
N ARG A 67 -27.28 -3.84 -2.35
CA ARG A 67 -27.53 -5.01 -1.50
C ARG A 67 -28.01 -6.25 -2.29
N ALA A 68 -28.98 -6.07 -3.19
CA ALA A 68 -29.54 -7.16 -3.96
C ALA A 68 -28.52 -7.80 -4.93
N GLY A 69 -27.64 -6.99 -5.55
CA GLY A 69 -26.56 -7.46 -6.40
C GLY A 69 -25.55 -8.29 -5.59
N TYR A 70 -25.16 -7.77 -4.44
CA TYR A 70 -24.23 -8.48 -3.54
C TYR A 70 -24.79 -9.82 -3.05
N GLU A 71 -26.06 -9.87 -2.66
CA GLU A 71 -26.72 -11.12 -2.25
C GLU A 71 -26.78 -12.16 -3.38
N ARG A 72 -26.99 -11.72 -4.63
CA ARG A 72 -26.89 -12.61 -5.80
C ARG A 72 -25.48 -13.16 -5.97
N LEU A 73 -24.47 -12.30 -5.87
CA LEU A 73 -23.06 -12.71 -5.93
C LEU A 73 -22.72 -13.72 -4.83
N ALA A 74 -23.10 -13.43 -3.58
CA ALA A 74 -22.83 -14.30 -2.44
C ALA A 74 -23.51 -15.68 -2.59
N ALA A 75 -24.76 -15.71 -3.05
CA ALA A 75 -25.46 -16.94 -3.34
C ALA A 75 -24.81 -17.74 -4.48
N ALA A 76 -24.38 -17.07 -5.54
CA ALA A 76 -23.72 -17.69 -6.69
C ALA A 76 -22.31 -18.23 -6.32
N ALA A 77 -21.55 -17.52 -5.51
CA ALA A 77 -20.26 -17.95 -4.96
C ALA A 77 -20.45 -19.19 -4.08
N LYS A 78 -21.38 -19.14 -3.15
CA LYS A 78 -21.71 -20.25 -2.25
C LYS A 78 -22.14 -21.50 -3.00
N ALA A 79 -22.94 -21.36 -4.06
CA ALA A 79 -23.37 -22.48 -4.91
C ALA A 79 -22.19 -23.18 -5.63
N ARG A 80 -21.07 -22.46 -5.81
CA ARG A 80 -19.82 -22.99 -6.40
C ARG A 80 -18.78 -23.40 -5.36
N GLY A 81 -19.14 -23.36 -4.07
CA GLY A 81 -18.21 -23.73 -3.00
C GLY A 81 -17.20 -22.62 -2.62
N LEU A 82 -17.37 -21.41 -3.10
CA LEU A 82 -16.52 -20.25 -2.73
C LEU A 82 -17.05 -19.56 -1.47
N GLY A 83 -16.12 -19.17 -0.56
CA GLY A 83 -16.37 -18.19 0.50
C GLY A 83 -16.08 -16.79 -0.02
N ILE A 84 -16.48 -15.76 0.74
CA ILE A 84 -16.21 -14.36 0.43
C ILE A 84 -15.40 -13.70 1.54
N ILE A 85 -14.31 -13.04 1.19
CA ILE A 85 -13.52 -12.18 2.07
C ILE A 85 -13.82 -10.73 1.68
N LEU A 86 -14.22 -9.92 2.68
CA LEU A 86 -14.48 -8.48 2.49
C LEU A 86 -13.27 -7.65 2.87
N ASP A 87 -12.99 -6.64 2.05
CA ASP A 87 -12.00 -5.60 2.34
C ASP A 87 -12.68 -4.43 3.05
N LEU A 88 -12.20 -4.07 4.24
CA LEU A 88 -12.77 -3.04 5.10
C LEU A 88 -11.77 -1.91 5.30
N VAL A 89 -12.23 -0.67 5.20
CA VAL A 89 -11.42 0.55 5.30
C VAL A 89 -11.82 1.34 6.57
N PRO A 90 -11.31 0.97 7.77
CA PRO A 90 -11.71 1.63 8.99
C PRO A 90 -10.99 2.95 9.27
N ASN A 91 -9.81 3.17 8.68
CA ASN A 91 -8.95 4.29 9.02
C ASN A 91 -9.45 5.65 8.53
N HIS A 92 -10.14 5.69 7.41
CA HIS A 92 -10.56 6.94 6.75
C HIS A 92 -11.83 6.77 5.93
N THR A 93 -12.43 7.91 5.56
CA THR A 93 -13.50 8.02 4.58
C THR A 93 -13.23 9.23 3.67
N VAL A 94 -14.00 9.38 2.60
CA VAL A 94 -13.83 10.54 1.72
C VAL A 94 -14.21 11.86 2.42
N LEU A 95 -13.44 12.91 2.16
CA LEU A 95 -13.72 14.29 2.58
C LEU A 95 -14.64 14.97 1.56
N SER A 96 -15.86 14.49 1.43
CA SER A 96 -16.85 14.93 0.44
C SER A 96 -18.24 15.06 1.05
N VAL A 97 -19.07 15.91 0.47
CA VAL A 97 -20.50 16.03 0.82
C VAL A 97 -21.32 14.78 0.43
N GLU A 98 -20.73 13.85 -0.30
CA GLU A 98 -21.32 12.55 -0.58
C GLU A 98 -21.31 11.63 0.64
N ASN A 99 -20.43 11.91 1.63
CA ASN A 99 -20.46 11.22 2.91
C ASN A 99 -21.56 11.81 3.80
N PRO A 100 -22.64 11.08 4.09
CA PRO A 100 -23.80 11.61 4.82
C PRO A 100 -23.45 12.01 6.26
N TRP A 101 -22.49 11.32 6.90
CA TRP A 101 -22.02 11.65 8.24
C TRP A 101 -21.22 12.95 8.25
N LEU A 102 -20.36 13.14 7.23
CA LEU A 102 -19.60 14.36 7.09
C LEU A 102 -20.47 15.54 6.67
N LEU A 103 -21.45 15.33 5.80
CA LEU A 103 -22.43 16.36 5.42
C LEU A 103 -23.17 16.91 6.65
N ASP A 104 -23.61 16.04 7.56
CA ASP A 104 -24.23 16.45 8.83
C ASP A 104 -23.22 17.21 9.71
N ALA A 105 -21.99 16.74 9.83
CA ALA A 105 -20.94 17.39 10.60
C ALA A 105 -20.52 18.77 10.02
N LEU A 106 -20.49 18.93 8.70
CA LEU A 106 -20.27 20.21 8.04
C LEU A 106 -21.43 21.20 8.31
N THR A 107 -22.64 20.66 8.43
CA THR A 107 -23.86 21.47 8.66
C THR A 107 -23.96 21.93 10.11
N HIS A 108 -23.64 21.07 11.09
CA HIS A 108 -23.91 21.30 12.52
C HIS A 108 -22.63 21.49 13.37
N GLY A 109 -21.44 21.27 12.79
CA GLY A 109 -20.16 21.39 13.51
C GLY A 109 -20.05 20.38 14.65
N ALA A 110 -19.55 20.85 15.79
CA ALA A 110 -19.40 20.04 17.01
C ALA A 110 -20.72 19.50 17.59
N ASP A 111 -21.84 20.11 17.24
CA ASP A 111 -23.18 19.70 17.69
C ASP A 111 -23.76 18.54 16.84
N SER A 112 -23.10 18.15 15.76
CA SER A 112 -23.49 17.00 14.95
C SER A 112 -23.39 15.70 15.73
N ALA A 113 -24.36 14.80 15.52
CA ALA A 113 -24.30 13.44 16.06
C ALA A 113 -23.08 12.66 15.55
N TYR A 114 -22.54 13.05 14.38
CA TYR A 114 -21.39 12.43 13.73
C TYR A 114 -20.05 13.17 13.93
N ALA A 115 -20.04 14.31 14.62
CA ALA A 115 -18.80 15.07 14.85
C ALA A 115 -17.68 14.20 15.48
N ARG A 116 -18.04 13.29 16.37
CA ARG A 116 -17.10 12.37 17.04
C ARG A 116 -16.54 11.27 16.13
N HIS A 117 -17.13 11.05 14.94
CA HIS A 117 -16.68 10.02 14.00
C HIS A 117 -15.36 10.39 13.35
N PHE A 118 -15.11 11.69 13.19
CA PHE A 118 -13.98 12.23 12.45
C PHE A 118 -12.88 12.74 13.39
N ASP A 119 -11.64 12.50 13.02
CA ASP A 119 -10.46 13.02 13.74
C ASP A 119 -10.22 14.50 13.36
N VAL A 120 -11.08 15.36 13.90
CA VAL A 120 -11.14 16.81 13.63
C VAL A 120 -11.04 17.61 14.91
N ASP A 121 -10.28 18.72 14.88
CA ASP A 121 -10.30 19.78 15.89
C ASP A 121 -11.48 20.73 15.59
N TRP A 122 -12.64 20.42 16.14
CA TRP A 122 -13.87 21.19 15.92
C TRP A 122 -13.86 22.59 16.55
N GLU A 123 -12.97 22.86 17.52
CA GLU A 123 -12.81 24.22 18.07
C GLU A 123 -12.24 25.19 17.02
N ALA A 124 -11.35 24.66 16.16
CA ALA A 124 -10.80 25.42 15.05
C ALA A 124 -11.75 25.48 13.83
N GLY A 125 -12.78 24.64 13.79
CA GLY A 125 -13.59 24.35 12.61
C GLY A 125 -12.82 23.55 11.57
N LEU A 126 -13.54 22.87 10.65
CA LEU A 126 -12.91 22.03 9.63
C LEU A 126 -12.27 22.90 8.52
N ILE A 127 -10.97 22.87 8.41
CA ILE A 127 -10.21 23.56 7.35
C ILE A 127 -10.25 22.71 6.08
N LEU A 128 -10.78 23.30 5.00
CA LEU A 128 -10.91 22.68 3.68
C LEU A 128 -10.00 23.42 2.67
N PRO A 129 -8.80 22.92 2.40
CA PRO A 129 -7.87 23.53 1.44
C PRO A 129 -8.17 23.07 0.01
N ILE A 130 -9.33 23.42 -0.51
CA ILE A 130 -9.88 22.93 -1.79
C ILE A 130 -10.12 24.02 -2.85
N LEU A 131 -9.86 25.31 -2.49
CA LEU A 131 -10.05 26.39 -3.45
C LEU A 131 -8.84 26.49 -4.41
N PRO A 132 -9.07 26.70 -5.70
CA PRO A 132 -8.01 26.89 -6.68
C PRO A 132 -7.26 28.22 -6.51
N GLU A 133 -7.93 29.23 -5.92
CA GLU A 133 -7.41 30.57 -5.70
C GLU A 133 -7.68 31.03 -4.24
N PRO A 134 -7.01 32.10 -3.75
CA PRO A 134 -7.31 32.68 -2.46
C PRO A 134 -8.79 33.05 -2.31
N ARG A 135 -9.40 32.66 -1.18
CA ARG A 135 -10.84 32.86 -0.92
C ARG A 135 -11.31 34.29 -1.19
N ASP A 136 -10.55 35.28 -0.74
CA ASP A 136 -10.95 36.68 -0.85
C ASP A 136 -10.93 37.19 -2.30
N GLU A 137 -10.03 36.64 -3.14
CA GLU A 137 -9.97 36.92 -4.57
C GLU A 137 -11.19 36.29 -5.28
N MET A 138 -11.53 35.04 -4.93
CA MET A 138 -12.72 34.37 -5.46
C MET A 138 -14.01 35.09 -5.04
N ILE A 139 -14.10 35.62 -3.81
CA ILE A 139 -15.23 36.44 -3.36
C ILE A 139 -15.32 37.73 -4.19
N ALA A 140 -14.20 38.42 -4.40
CA ALA A 140 -14.16 39.65 -5.20
C ALA A 140 -14.52 39.41 -6.68
N ALA A 141 -14.18 38.25 -7.21
CA ALA A 141 -14.55 37.81 -8.56
C ALA A 141 -16.02 37.34 -8.67
N GLY A 142 -16.76 37.25 -7.55
CA GLY A 142 -18.16 36.78 -7.54
C GLY A 142 -18.28 35.25 -7.81
N ALA A 143 -17.23 34.48 -7.49
CA ALA A 143 -17.19 33.04 -7.77
C ALA A 143 -18.11 32.20 -6.87
N PHE A 144 -18.65 32.77 -5.79
CA PHE A 144 -19.54 32.05 -4.86
C PHE A 144 -20.99 32.49 -5.02
N GLU A 145 -21.86 31.51 -5.11
CA GLU A 145 -23.33 31.67 -5.10
C GLU A 145 -23.91 31.15 -3.78
N ILE A 146 -24.69 31.96 -3.07
CA ILE A 146 -25.42 31.58 -1.87
C ILE A 146 -26.84 31.17 -2.25
N ASP A 147 -27.12 29.89 -2.22
CA ASP A 147 -28.49 29.35 -2.38
C ASP A 147 -29.17 29.31 -1.00
N ARG A 148 -30.07 30.30 -0.80
CA ARG A 148 -30.79 30.45 0.48
C ARG A 148 -31.91 29.45 0.64
N GLU A 149 -32.43 28.89 -0.46
CA GLU A 149 -33.51 27.91 -0.43
C GLU A 149 -32.97 26.54 0.02
N THR A 150 -31.90 26.09 -0.59
CA THR A 150 -31.24 24.81 -0.24
C THR A 150 -30.21 24.92 0.88
N GLN A 151 -29.94 26.11 1.42
CA GLN A 151 -28.95 26.40 2.45
C GLN A 151 -27.55 25.88 2.03
N ARG A 152 -27.09 26.30 0.85
CA ARG A 152 -25.80 25.88 0.28
C ARG A 152 -25.00 27.07 -0.25
N VAL A 153 -23.70 26.96 -0.19
CA VAL A 153 -22.80 27.76 -1.01
C VAL A 153 -22.31 26.91 -2.18
N ARG A 154 -22.28 27.50 -3.37
CA ARG A 154 -21.83 26.85 -4.61
C ARG A 154 -20.69 27.63 -5.22
N TRP A 155 -19.77 26.94 -5.88
CA TRP A 155 -18.73 27.48 -6.75
C TRP A 155 -18.38 26.45 -7.83
N GLU A 156 -17.52 26.78 -8.77
CA GLU A 156 -17.15 25.86 -9.88
C GLU A 156 -16.66 24.49 -9.40
N GLY A 157 -15.94 24.44 -8.26
CA GLY A 157 -15.41 23.19 -7.68
C GLY A 157 -16.40 22.40 -6.81
N GLY A 158 -17.70 22.79 -6.73
CA GLY A 158 -18.70 22.05 -5.98
C GLY A 158 -19.62 22.89 -5.08
N TRP A 159 -20.05 22.31 -3.98
CA TRP A 159 -20.92 22.97 -3.01
C TRP A 159 -20.68 22.49 -1.58
N LEU A 160 -21.03 23.33 -0.61
CA LEU A 160 -21.02 22.98 0.82
C LEU A 160 -22.32 23.40 1.50
N PRO A 161 -22.75 22.70 2.57
CA PRO A 161 -23.91 23.09 3.36
C PRO A 161 -23.60 24.34 4.19
N LEU A 162 -24.58 25.18 4.37
CA LEU A 162 -24.51 26.29 5.32
C LEU A 162 -25.14 25.89 6.65
N ALA A 163 -24.56 26.34 7.74
CA ALA A 163 -25.10 26.13 9.07
C ALA A 163 -26.50 26.75 9.18
N PRO A 164 -27.47 26.12 9.87
CA PRO A 164 -28.83 26.59 9.96
C PRO A 164 -28.93 28.06 10.40
N GLY A 165 -29.72 28.85 9.64
CA GLY A 165 -29.94 30.27 9.92
C GLY A 165 -28.77 31.22 9.55
N THR A 166 -27.68 30.74 8.97
CA THR A 166 -26.52 31.58 8.61
C THR A 166 -26.58 32.16 7.19
N ALA A 167 -27.45 31.64 6.31
CA ALA A 167 -27.65 32.13 4.94
C ALA A 167 -28.46 33.45 4.83
N GLY A 168 -28.76 34.09 5.95
CA GLY A 168 -29.59 35.29 6.05
C GLY A 168 -28.93 36.56 5.46
N GLU A 169 -29.07 37.70 6.18
CA GLU A 169 -28.50 38.98 5.78
C GLU A 169 -26.96 38.96 5.89
N GLY A 170 -26.30 39.68 5.00
CA GLY A 170 -24.83 39.84 4.95
C GLY A 170 -24.23 39.51 3.57
N GLY A 171 -22.98 39.93 3.39
CA GLY A 171 -22.19 39.59 2.21
C GLY A 171 -21.68 38.17 2.26
N VAL A 172 -21.22 37.65 1.10
CA VAL A 172 -20.68 36.29 0.97
C VAL A 172 -19.60 36.01 2.02
N ALA A 173 -18.66 36.92 2.24
CA ALA A 173 -17.59 36.77 3.23
C ALA A 173 -18.15 36.54 4.65
N GLU A 174 -19.15 37.34 5.07
CA GLU A 174 -19.76 37.21 6.39
C GLU A 174 -20.53 35.91 6.56
N ILE A 175 -21.17 35.42 5.49
CA ILE A 175 -21.86 34.12 5.50
C ILE A 175 -20.83 33.00 5.64
N LEU A 176 -19.73 33.02 4.87
CA LEU A 176 -18.68 32.00 4.93
C LEU A 176 -17.96 31.99 6.30
N ASP A 177 -17.79 33.15 6.94
CA ASP A 177 -17.13 33.25 8.25
C ASP A 177 -17.96 32.70 9.42
N ARG A 178 -19.26 32.43 9.20
CA ARG A 178 -20.19 31.86 10.20
C ARG A 178 -20.32 30.33 10.12
N GLN A 179 -19.59 29.69 9.22
CA GLN A 179 -19.70 28.25 9.02
C GLN A 179 -18.83 27.45 9.99
N HIS A 180 -19.14 26.19 10.17
CA HIS A 180 -18.35 25.22 10.94
C HIS A 180 -17.09 24.72 10.19
N TRP A 181 -16.92 25.20 8.97
CA TRP A 181 -15.81 24.89 8.08
C TRP A 181 -15.20 26.18 7.51
N GLN A 182 -13.97 26.07 7.00
CA GLN A 182 -13.22 27.21 6.46
C GLN A 182 -12.64 26.82 5.09
N LEU A 183 -13.12 27.45 4.03
CA LEU A 183 -12.52 27.33 2.70
C LEU A 183 -11.16 28.03 2.67
N ARG A 184 -10.16 27.34 2.16
CA ARG A 184 -8.80 27.85 1.98
C ARG A 184 -8.27 27.49 0.60
N HIS A 185 -7.36 28.31 0.08
CA HIS A 185 -6.58 27.99 -1.10
C HIS A 185 -5.78 26.69 -0.86
N TRP A 186 -5.74 25.78 -1.84
CA TRP A 186 -5.15 24.44 -1.69
C TRP A 186 -3.69 24.46 -1.21
N VAL A 187 -2.87 25.45 -1.64
CA VAL A 187 -1.48 25.62 -1.17
C VAL A 187 -1.37 25.73 0.36
N ARG A 188 -2.46 26.11 1.05
CA ARG A 188 -2.48 26.25 2.51
C ARG A 188 -2.53 24.93 3.26
N GLU A 189 -2.80 23.80 2.58
CA GLU A 189 -2.77 22.47 3.22
C GLU A 189 -1.43 22.18 3.91
N ARG A 190 -0.31 22.61 3.30
CA ARG A 190 1.03 22.48 3.87
C ARG A 190 1.27 23.34 5.12
N ARG A 191 0.37 24.26 5.47
CA ARG A 191 0.55 25.18 6.60
C ARG A 191 -0.24 24.81 7.83
N LYS A 192 -1.50 24.44 7.68
CA LYS A 192 -2.39 24.11 8.79
C LYS A 192 -3.57 23.27 8.28
N LEU A 193 -3.77 22.16 8.96
CA LEU A 193 -4.97 21.32 8.88
C LEU A 193 -5.62 21.28 10.27
N SER A 194 -6.92 20.98 10.32
CA SER A 194 -7.67 20.77 11.55
C SER A 194 -8.17 19.33 11.69
N HIS A 195 -7.76 18.46 10.76
CA HIS A 195 -8.15 17.04 10.73
C HIS A 195 -6.97 16.16 10.37
N ARG A 196 -7.06 14.87 10.70
CA ARG A 196 -6.13 13.85 10.24
C ARG A 196 -6.49 13.44 8.81
N ARG A 197 -5.50 13.36 7.94
CA ARG A 197 -5.61 12.80 6.59
C ARG A 197 -5.18 11.33 6.56
N PHE A 198 -5.55 10.63 5.51
CA PHE A 198 -4.85 9.40 5.12
C PHE A 198 -3.53 9.79 4.43
N PHE A 199 -2.41 9.54 5.10
CA PHE A 199 -1.08 10.02 4.69
C PHE A 199 -1.08 11.54 4.40
N ASN A 200 -0.85 11.93 3.13
CA ASN A 200 -0.91 13.30 2.64
C ASN A 200 -2.12 13.57 1.73
N ILE A 201 -3.07 12.63 1.62
CA ILE A 201 -4.22 12.72 0.71
C ILE A 201 -5.30 13.57 1.36
N THR A 202 -5.47 14.81 0.87
CA THR A 202 -6.38 15.80 1.46
C THR A 202 -7.85 15.45 1.26
N SER A 203 -8.19 14.65 0.24
CA SER A 203 -9.56 14.19 0.01
C SER A 203 -10.02 13.05 0.93
N LEU A 204 -9.16 12.55 1.82
CA LEU A 204 -9.47 11.44 2.73
C LEU A 204 -9.30 11.86 4.19
N ILE A 205 -10.42 11.81 4.95
CA ILE A 205 -10.46 12.23 6.36
C ILE A 205 -10.42 11.05 7.31
N GLY A 206 -9.58 11.14 8.35
CA GLY A 206 -9.41 10.10 9.35
C GLY A 206 -10.64 9.88 10.24
N MET A 207 -10.93 8.60 10.52
CA MET A 207 -11.99 8.16 11.41
C MET A 207 -11.44 7.87 12.81
N ARG A 208 -12.30 7.99 13.84
CA ARG A 208 -11.97 7.75 15.25
C ARG A 208 -12.54 6.41 15.71
N VAL A 209 -12.12 5.33 15.07
CA VAL A 209 -12.62 3.97 15.36
C VAL A 209 -12.16 3.41 16.70
N GLU A 210 -11.29 4.11 17.42
CA GLU A 210 -10.97 3.88 18.83
C GLU A 210 -12.12 4.30 19.77
N ASP A 211 -13.12 5.02 19.27
CA ASP A 211 -14.40 5.26 19.93
C ASP A 211 -15.36 4.12 19.62
N ARG A 212 -15.81 3.40 20.65
CA ARG A 212 -16.68 2.22 20.48
C ARG A 212 -17.95 2.53 19.68
N ALA A 213 -18.56 3.70 19.84
CA ALA A 213 -19.76 4.04 19.07
C ALA A 213 -19.46 4.27 17.58
N VAL A 214 -18.26 4.76 17.24
CA VAL A 214 -17.81 4.90 15.86
C VAL A 214 -17.47 3.54 15.25
N PHE A 215 -16.79 2.68 16.00
CA PHE A 215 -16.57 1.29 15.62
C PHE A 215 -17.88 0.58 15.31
N ASP A 216 -18.85 0.66 16.24
CA ASP A 216 -20.17 0.02 16.06
C ASP A 216 -20.90 0.54 14.82
N ALA A 217 -20.83 1.84 14.53
CA ALA A 217 -21.44 2.43 13.36
C ALA A 217 -20.80 1.97 12.05
N MET A 218 -19.47 1.97 11.98
CA MET A 218 -18.70 1.54 10.80
C MET A 218 -18.79 0.03 10.55
N MET A 219 -18.82 -0.76 11.62
CA MET A 219 -18.82 -2.22 11.53
C MET A 219 -20.24 -2.81 11.46
N ALA A 220 -21.30 -2.01 11.59
CA ALA A 220 -22.68 -2.51 11.62
C ALA A 220 -23.01 -3.39 10.40
N LEU A 221 -22.74 -2.90 9.19
CA LEU A 221 -23.04 -3.63 7.95
C LEU A 221 -22.08 -4.81 7.72
N PRO A 222 -20.74 -4.69 7.83
CA PRO A 222 -19.85 -5.84 7.76
C PRO A 222 -20.23 -6.98 8.70
N LEU A 223 -20.50 -6.68 9.97
CA LEU A 223 -20.91 -7.67 10.98
C LEU A 223 -22.27 -8.30 10.68
N GLU A 224 -23.21 -7.55 10.12
CA GLU A 224 -24.48 -8.10 9.64
C GLU A 224 -24.24 -9.12 8.52
N LEU A 225 -23.38 -8.80 7.53
CA LEU A 225 -23.06 -9.68 6.41
C LEU A 225 -22.40 -10.98 6.90
N VAL A 226 -21.47 -10.89 7.84
CA VAL A 226 -20.83 -12.06 8.47
C VAL A 226 -21.87 -12.92 9.19
N ARG A 227 -22.73 -12.32 10.04
CA ARG A 227 -23.76 -13.04 10.80
C ARG A 227 -24.83 -13.68 9.89
N ALA A 228 -25.10 -13.07 8.74
CA ALA A 228 -26.00 -13.62 7.72
C ALA A 228 -25.35 -14.74 6.88
N GLY A 229 -24.06 -15.02 7.04
CA GLY A 229 -23.31 -16.00 6.23
C GLY A 229 -23.16 -15.57 4.77
N LEU A 230 -23.10 -14.24 4.56
CA LEU A 230 -22.86 -13.59 3.27
C LEU A 230 -21.38 -13.16 3.10
N ALA A 231 -20.61 -13.22 4.19
CA ALA A 231 -19.15 -13.04 4.20
C ALA A 231 -18.55 -14.13 5.11
N ASP A 232 -17.41 -14.69 4.70
CA ASP A 232 -16.73 -15.79 5.37
C ASP A 232 -15.41 -15.35 6.03
N GLY A 233 -14.87 -14.17 5.68
CA GLY A 233 -13.65 -13.61 6.24
C GLY A 233 -13.56 -12.10 6.03
N LEU A 234 -12.65 -11.45 6.75
CA LEU A 234 -12.44 -10.00 6.71
C LEU A 234 -10.96 -9.66 6.51
N ARG A 235 -10.70 -8.63 5.75
CA ARG A 235 -9.37 -7.99 5.66
C ARG A 235 -9.50 -6.54 6.09
N ILE A 236 -8.63 -6.10 6.97
CA ILE A 236 -8.63 -4.74 7.52
C ILE A 236 -7.53 -3.94 6.85
N ASP A 237 -7.94 -2.92 6.11
CA ASP A 237 -7.08 -1.97 5.43
C ASP A 237 -6.37 -1.05 6.42
N HIS A 238 -5.10 -0.78 6.16
CA HIS A 238 -4.29 0.23 6.84
C HIS A 238 -4.44 0.23 8.38
N VAL A 239 -4.27 -0.93 9.01
CA VAL A 239 -4.42 -1.07 10.47
C VAL A 239 -3.46 -0.17 11.26
N ASP A 240 -2.28 0.13 10.70
CA ASP A 240 -1.28 1.00 11.31
C ASP A 240 -1.70 2.48 11.40
N GLY A 241 -2.71 2.91 10.65
CA GLY A 241 -3.29 4.24 10.73
C GLY A 241 -4.24 4.44 11.91
N LEU A 242 -4.68 3.36 12.56
CA LEU A 242 -5.62 3.44 13.68
C LEU A 242 -4.94 4.00 14.95
N ALA A 243 -5.71 4.65 15.80
CA ALA A 243 -5.21 5.15 17.08
C ALA A 243 -4.82 4.00 18.02
N ASP A 244 -5.64 2.97 18.08
CA ASP A 244 -5.45 1.75 18.88
C ASP A 244 -5.76 0.51 18.02
N PRO A 245 -4.80 -0.01 17.25
CA PRO A 245 -4.99 -1.22 16.46
C PRO A 245 -5.37 -2.44 17.27
N ALA A 246 -4.72 -2.65 18.42
CA ALA A 246 -4.96 -3.81 19.26
C ALA A 246 -6.39 -3.82 19.85
N GLY A 247 -6.85 -2.67 20.35
CA GLY A 247 -8.22 -2.51 20.87
C GLY A 247 -9.26 -2.70 19.77
N TYR A 248 -9.04 -2.13 18.58
CA TYR A 248 -9.92 -2.31 17.42
C TYR A 248 -10.05 -3.80 17.04
N LEU A 249 -8.93 -4.49 16.89
CA LEU A 249 -8.91 -5.91 16.51
C LEU A 249 -9.47 -6.81 17.60
N GLY A 250 -9.27 -6.46 18.87
CA GLY A 250 -9.91 -7.13 20.01
C GLY A 250 -11.44 -7.05 19.94
N TRP A 251 -11.98 -5.85 19.75
CA TRP A 251 -13.43 -5.67 19.58
C TRP A 251 -13.96 -6.40 18.34
N LEU A 252 -13.23 -6.35 17.24
CA LEU A 252 -13.63 -7.06 16.02
C LEU A 252 -13.69 -8.57 16.26
N ARG A 253 -12.68 -9.14 16.91
CA ARG A 253 -12.64 -10.58 17.24
C ARG A 253 -13.78 -10.99 18.18
N ASP A 254 -14.12 -10.15 19.15
CA ASP A 254 -15.26 -10.40 20.06
C ASP A 254 -16.59 -10.44 19.30
N GLU A 255 -16.75 -9.59 18.28
CA GLU A 255 -17.98 -9.49 17.48
C GLU A 255 -18.12 -10.62 16.44
N VAL A 256 -17.02 -11.02 15.79
CA VAL A 256 -17.07 -12.06 14.72
C VAL A 256 -16.86 -13.47 15.27
N GLY A 257 -16.30 -13.60 16.48
CA GLY A 257 -15.96 -14.89 17.09
C GLY A 257 -14.70 -15.54 16.50
N PRO A 258 -14.28 -16.71 17.02
CA PRO A 258 -13.01 -17.33 16.66
C PRO A 258 -13.02 -18.01 15.28
N ASP A 259 -14.20 -18.24 14.69
CA ASP A 259 -14.34 -19.03 13.47
C ASP A 259 -14.27 -18.21 12.18
N VAL A 260 -14.33 -16.88 12.28
CA VAL A 260 -14.23 -15.96 11.12
C VAL A 260 -12.79 -15.48 11.00
N PRO A 261 -12.08 -15.82 9.93
CA PRO A 261 -10.71 -15.37 9.75
C PRO A 261 -10.67 -13.85 9.49
N VAL A 262 -9.67 -13.21 10.12
CA VAL A 262 -9.40 -11.78 9.99
C VAL A 262 -7.94 -11.60 9.60
N TRP A 263 -7.68 -10.94 8.49
CA TRP A 263 -6.33 -10.53 8.08
C TRP A 263 -6.18 -9.02 8.19
N VAL A 264 -4.96 -8.57 8.35
CA VAL A 264 -4.65 -7.14 8.41
C VAL A 264 -3.67 -6.76 7.30
N GLU A 265 -3.90 -5.58 6.70
CA GLU A 265 -2.82 -4.95 5.98
C GLU A 265 -1.88 -4.30 6.99
N LYS A 266 -0.78 -4.95 7.20
CA LYS A 266 0.34 -4.50 7.99
C LYS A 266 1.60 -4.73 7.18
N ILE A 267 2.34 -3.66 6.93
CA ILE A 267 3.62 -3.76 6.25
C ILE A 267 4.69 -4.03 7.31
N LEU A 268 5.30 -5.20 7.24
CA LEU A 268 6.43 -5.59 8.08
C LEU A 268 7.72 -5.30 7.32
N THR A 269 8.63 -4.55 7.93
CA THR A 269 9.92 -4.19 7.34
C THR A 269 11.07 -4.85 8.09
N GLY A 270 12.12 -5.26 7.36
CA GLY A 270 13.29 -5.89 7.94
C GLY A 270 12.95 -7.11 8.80
N ASP A 271 13.40 -7.07 10.05
CA ASP A 271 13.15 -8.12 11.04
C ASP A 271 11.97 -7.80 11.98
N GLU A 272 11.08 -6.89 11.58
CA GLU A 272 9.87 -6.57 12.34
C GLU A 272 8.96 -7.78 12.44
N GLU A 273 8.54 -8.13 13.67
CA GLU A 273 7.53 -9.13 13.92
C GLU A 273 6.16 -8.48 14.09
N MET A 274 5.12 -9.15 13.59
CA MET A 274 3.76 -8.69 13.80
C MET A 274 3.41 -8.81 15.31
N PRO A 275 2.79 -7.77 15.90
CA PRO A 275 2.29 -7.85 17.27
C PRO A 275 1.33 -9.03 17.47
N ASP A 276 1.18 -9.48 18.72
CA ASP A 276 0.31 -10.60 19.07
C ASP A 276 -1.18 -10.18 19.06
N TRP A 277 -1.69 -9.91 17.87
CA TRP A 277 -3.07 -9.54 17.62
C TRP A 277 -3.96 -10.76 17.39
N PRO A 278 -5.25 -10.69 17.71
CA PRO A 278 -6.20 -11.80 17.52
C PRO A 278 -6.65 -11.93 16.06
N VAL A 279 -5.70 -12.13 15.15
CA VAL A 279 -5.89 -12.22 13.69
C VAL A 279 -5.17 -13.44 13.11
N GLU A 280 -5.50 -13.82 11.91
CA GLU A 280 -4.86 -14.94 11.19
C GLU A 280 -3.51 -14.59 10.59
N GLY A 281 -3.19 -13.29 10.50
CA GLY A 281 -1.93 -12.78 9.98
C GLY A 281 -2.09 -11.56 9.09
N THR A 282 -1.04 -11.26 8.34
CA THR A 282 -0.98 -10.17 7.36
C THR A 282 -1.52 -10.59 6.00
N THR A 283 -1.63 -9.62 5.06
CA THR A 283 -1.90 -9.86 3.65
C THR A 283 -0.70 -10.44 2.87
N GLY A 284 0.51 -10.40 3.46
CA GLY A 284 1.66 -11.17 2.97
C GLY A 284 2.67 -10.42 2.13
N TYR A 285 2.84 -9.11 2.30
CA TYR A 285 3.92 -8.36 1.64
C TYR A 285 5.30 -8.87 2.07
N GLU A 286 5.45 -9.24 3.35
CA GLU A 286 6.68 -9.87 3.87
C GLU A 286 6.98 -11.22 3.19
N ALA A 287 5.97 -12.00 2.83
CA ALA A 287 6.18 -13.26 2.10
C ALA A 287 6.70 -12.99 0.68
N ASN A 288 6.18 -11.95 0.03
CA ASN A 288 6.64 -11.50 -1.26
C ASN A 288 8.11 -11.02 -1.22
N ASP A 289 8.48 -10.23 -0.20
CA ASP A 289 9.86 -9.80 0.04
C ASP A 289 10.80 -10.99 0.22
N ARG A 290 10.48 -11.92 1.13
CA ARG A 290 11.32 -13.08 1.44
C ARG A 290 11.53 -13.99 0.22
N ILE A 291 10.49 -14.21 -0.58
CA ILE A 291 10.59 -15.00 -1.83
C ILE A 291 11.44 -14.25 -2.86
N THR A 292 11.24 -12.95 -3.03
CA THR A 292 12.03 -12.14 -3.95
C THR A 292 13.51 -12.19 -3.58
N ARG A 293 13.84 -11.93 -2.31
CA ARG A 293 15.23 -11.98 -1.81
C ARG A 293 15.89 -13.35 -1.88
N LEU A 294 15.10 -14.44 -1.77
CA LEU A 294 15.59 -15.81 -1.95
C LEU A 294 16.04 -16.07 -3.39
N LEU A 295 15.44 -15.37 -4.35
CA LEU A 295 15.68 -15.55 -5.78
C LEU A 295 16.70 -14.54 -6.36
N LEU A 296 17.19 -13.57 -5.57
CA LEU A 296 18.24 -12.63 -6.00
C LEU A 296 19.62 -13.28 -5.99
N ASP A 297 20.48 -12.91 -6.95
CA ASP A 297 21.90 -13.26 -6.96
C ASP A 297 22.78 -12.14 -6.35
N GLU A 298 23.50 -12.43 -5.26
CA GLU A 298 24.31 -11.44 -4.54
C GLU A 298 25.44 -10.89 -5.43
N ALA A 299 26.16 -11.75 -6.15
CA ALA A 299 27.26 -11.32 -7.01
C ALA A 299 26.78 -10.48 -8.21
N GLY A 300 25.60 -10.80 -8.73
CA GLY A 300 24.95 -10.01 -9.77
C GLY A 300 24.43 -8.67 -9.27
N MET A 301 23.88 -8.63 -8.05
CA MET A 301 23.50 -7.38 -7.40
C MET A 301 24.68 -6.42 -7.24
N ASP A 302 25.85 -6.92 -6.81
CA ASP A 302 27.08 -6.12 -6.72
C ASP A 302 27.49 -5.54 -8.08
N ARG A 303 27.35 -6.34 -9.14
CA ARG A 303 27.65 -5.88 -10.51
C ARG A 303 26.66 -4.83 -11.00
N LEU A 304 25.36 -5.02 -10.72
CA LEU A 304 24.33 -4.04 -11.06
C LEU A 304 24.54 -2.73 -10.27
N ASP A 305 24.90 -2.80 -8.97
CA ASP A 305 25.24 -1.62 -8.18
C ASP A 305 26.41 -0.85 -8.77
N ALA A 306 27.50 -1.55 -9.10
CA ALA A 306 28.67 -0.94 -9.71
C ALA A 306 28.34 -0.29 -11.07
N MET A 307 27.50 -0.94 -11.89
CA MET A 307 27.06 -0.40 -13.17
C MET A 307 26.16 0.81 -12.97
N TRP A 308 25.13 0.72 -12.13
CA TRP A 308 24.22 1.81 -11.81
C TRP A 308 24.96 3.05 -11.32
N ARG A 309 25.87 2.89 -10.35
CA ARG A 309 26.70 4.02 -9.85
C ARG A 309 27.62 4.59 -10.92
N GLY A 310 28.15 3.72 -11.75
CA GLY A 310 29.05 4.13 -12.85
C GLY A 310 28.36 4.96 -13.92
N VAL A 311 27.11 4.64 -14.26
CA VAL A 311 26.36 5.33 -15.32
C VAL A 311 25.56 6.51 -14.80
N THR A 312 24.97 6.42 -13.61
CA THR A 312 24.11 7.49 -13.06
C THR A 312 24.87 8.49 -12.20
N GLY A 313 26.08 8.13 -11.74
CA GLY A 313 26.83 8.91 -10.74
C GLY A 313 26.23 8.87 -9.34
N ALA A 314 25.27 7.98 -9.09
CA ALA A 314 24.60 7.84 -7.79
C ALA A 314 25.59 7.61 -6.65
N ARG A 315 25.32 8.25 -5.52
CA ARG A 315 26.15 8.16 -4.30
C ARG A 315 25.25 7.91 -3.09
N GLY A 316 25.81 7.29 -2.07
CA GLY A 316 25.08 6.89 -0.89
C GLY A 316 24.41 5.53 -1.05
N ASP A 317 23.73 5.10 -0.01
CA ASP A 317 22.95 3.90 0.09
C ASP A 317 21.44 4.22 0.10
N TYR A 318 20.61 3.20 0.20
CA TYR A 318 19.16 3.36 0.26
C TYR A 318 18.74 4.17 1.49
N GLU A 319 19.38 3.97 2.66
CA GLU A 319 19.06 4.75 3.87
C GLU A 319 19.33 6.25 3.68
N ALA A 320 20.39 6.61 2.98
CA ALA A 320 20.66 8.01 2.63
C ALA A 320 19.55 8.61 1.72
N ALA A 321 19.08 7.84 0.75
CA ALA A 321 17.95 8.22 -0.10
C ALA A 321 16.65 8.38 0.71
N CYS A 322 16.35 7.43 1.61
CA CYS A 322 15.21 7.49 2.51
C CYS A 322 15.27 8.70 3.44
N ARG A 323 16.45 8.96 4.03
CA ARG A 323 16.66 10.10 4.91
C ARG A 323 16.41 11.43 4.19
N ALA A 324 16.94 11.58 2.98
CA ALA A 324 16.70 12.75 2.14
C ALA A 324 15.21 12.91 1.79
N ALA A 325 14.54 11.82 1.42
CA ALA A 325 13.12 11.81 1.13
C ALA A 325 12.27 12.18 2.36
N ARG A 326 12.57 11.62 3.54
CA ARG A 326 11.87 11.96 4.81
C ARG A 326 11.98 13.44 5.16
N HIS A 327 13.16 14.04 5.00
CA HIS A 327 13.34 15.48 5.19
C HIS A 327 12.52 16.31 4.19
N GLN A 328 12.48 15.90 2.92
CA GLN A 328 11.70 16.57 1.89
C GLN A 328 10.20 16.49 2.19
N ILE A 329 9.68 15.31 2.49
CA ILE A 329 8.26 15.09 2.80
C ILE A 329 7.85 15.89 4.04
N LEU A 330 8.63 15.90 5.12
CA LEU A 330 8.36 16.68 6.34
C LEU A 330 8.46 18.18 6.14
N SER A 331 9.19 18.66 5.16
CA SER A 331 9.25 20.10 4.82
C SER A 331 8.21 20.53 3.78
N GLY A 332 7.65 19.58 3.04
CA GLY A 332 6.65 19.76 1.99
C GLY A 332 5.28 19.19 2.34
N ASP A 333 5.02 17.98 1.89
CA ASP A 333 3.68 17.35 1.90
C ASP A 333 3.13 17.07 3.31
N LEU A 334 3.99 16.77 4.29
CA LEU A 334 3.64 16.56 5.70
C LEU A 334 4.10 17.71 6.61
N ALA A 335 4.31 18.90 6.04
CA ALA A 335 4.74 20.06 6.84
C ALA A 335 3.66 20.54 7.83
N ALA A 336 2.39 20.34 7.53
CA ALA A 336 1.28 20.67 8.43
C ALA A 336 1.25 19.69 9.62
N GLU A 337 1.45 18.41 9.37
CA GLU A 337 1.53 17.34 10.38
C GLU A 337 2.71 17.58 11.32
N LEU A 338 3.89 17.93 10.79
CA LEU A 338 5.05 18.26 11.63
C LEU A 338 4.77 19.46 12.57
N ARG A 339 4.08 20.50 12.09
CA ARG A 339 3.68 21.64 12.95
C ARG A 339 2.66 21.22 14.01
N GLU A 340 1.69 20.41 13.64
CA GLU A 340 0.71 19.89 14.58
C GLU A 340 1.38 19.01 15.65
N MET A 341 2.32 18.15 15.22
CA MET A 341 3.14 17.36 16.13
C MET A 341 3.97 18.22 17.08
N GLN A 342 4.60 19.30 16.58
CA GLN A 342 5.33 20.24 17.40
C GLN A 342 4.43 20.88 18.47
N ARG A 343 3.22 21.32 18.10
CA ARG A 343 2.24 21.90 19.03
C ARG A 343 1.82 20.89 20.11
N ARG A 344 1.51 19.63 19.70
CA ARG A 344 1.13 18.55 20.63
C ARG A 344 2.28 18.15 21.55
N ALA A 345 3.49 18.03 21.03
CA ALA A 345 4.69 17.74 21.81
C ALA A 345 4.97 18.82 22.85
N GLY A 346 4.85 20.10 22.46
CA GLY A 346 4.99 21.24 23.39
C GLY A 346 4.00 21.18 24.54
N ALA A 347 2.71 20.96 24.23
CA ALA A 347 1.66 20.82 25.25
C ALA A 347 1.88 19.58 26.16
N ALA A 348 2.34 18.45 25.61
CA ALA A 348 2.64 17.25 26.38
C ALA A 348 3.87 17.45 27.31
N LEU A 349 4.88 18.18 26.86
CA LEU A 349 6.02 18.56 27.69
C LEU A 349 5.58 19.50 28.84
N GLU A 350 4.74 20.51 28.55
CA GLU A 350 4.19 21.41 29.56
C GLU A 350 3.36 20.64 30.62
N GLU A 351 2.51 19.69 30.19
CA GLU A 351 1.78 18.79 31.10
C GLU A 351 2.73 17.96 31.96
N ALA A 352 3.91 17.59 31.42
CA ALA A 352 4.98 16.92 32.16
C ALA A 352 5.82 17.86 33.03
N GLY A 353 5.58 19.16 33.04
CA GLY A 353 6.34 20.17 33.77
C GLY A 353 7.68 20.51 33.13
N GLN A 354 7.81 20.29 31.81
CA GLN A 354 9.01 20.54 31.02
C GLN A 354 8.73 21.56 29.93
N THR A 355 9.74 22.26 29.46
CA THR A 355 9.61 23.22 28.35
C THR A 355 10.88 23.20 27.50
N LEU A 356 10.73 23.38 26.20
CA LEU A 356 11.81 23.52 25.24
C LEU A 356 11.59 24.76 24.36
N PRO A 357 12.66 25.44 23.91
CA PRO A 357 12.53 26.44 22.86
C PRO A 357 11.89 25.83 21.61
N GLU A 358 11.01 26.60 20.98
CA GLU A 358 10.20 26.11 19.83
C GLU A 358 11.04 25.53 18.69
N GLU A 359 12.15 26.20 18.35
CA GLU A 359 13.05 25.74 17.29
C GLU A 359 13.79 24.45 17.66
N THR A 360 14.23 24.33 18.94
CA THR A 360 14.88 23.11 19.45
C THR A 360 13.92 21.93 19.43
N LEU A 361 12.70 22.14 19.92
CA LEU A 361 11.65 21.12 19.88
C LEU A 361 11.35 20.67 18.46
N ARG A 362 11.18 21.61 17.53
CA ARG A 362 10.90 21.31 16.13
C ARG A 362 12.02 20.53 15.47
N ALA A 363 13.28 20.94 15.71
CA ALA A 363 14.44 20.26 15.16
C ALA A 363 14.57 18.83 15.69
N ALA A 364 14.46 18.63 17.01
CA ALA A 364 14.53 17.32 17.63
C ALA A 364 13.40 16.39 17.16
N LEU A 365 12.16 16.89 17.13
CA LEU A 365 11.01 16.12 16.66
C LEU A 365 11.14 15.71 15.19
N ARG A 366 11.62 16.63 14.32
CA ARG A 366 11.88 16.32 12.92
C ARG A 366 12.91 15.22 12.77
N GLU A 367 14.05 15.31 13.48
CA GLU A 367 15.09 14.29 13.40
C GLU A 367 14.64 12.95 13.97
N MET A 368 13.78 12.91 14.99
CA MET A 368 13.15 11.67 15.46
C MET A 368 12.24 11.05 14.40
N LEU A 369 11.41 11.82 13.71
CA LEU A 369 10.56 11.33 12.64
C LEU A 369 11.37 10.84 11.43
N VAL A 370 12.49 11.50 11.12
CA VAL A 370 13.42 11.09 10.07
C VAL A 370 14.18 9.81 10.45
N ALA A 371 14.55 9.67 11.73
CA ALA A 371 15.31 8.53 12.23
C ALA A 371 14.44 7.29 12.54
N PHE A 372 13.12 7.42 12.52
CA PHE A 372 12.23 6.33 12.92
C PHE A 372 12.29 5.18 11.89
N PRO A 373 12.72 3.95 12.30
CA PRO A 373 13.11 2.92 11.33
C PRO A 373 11.96 2.04 10.82
N ARG A 374 10.75 2.15 11.40
CA ARG A 374 9.57 1.34 11.07
C ARG A 374 8.35 2.22 10.82
N TYR A 375 7.23 1.61 10.39
CA TYR A 375 5.98 2.34 10.22
C TYR A 375 5.52 2.97 11.54
N ARG A 376 5.51 2.22 12.66
CA ARG A 376 5.13 2.77 13.96
C ARG A 376 5.62 1.92 15.13
N SER A 377 5.47 2.47 16.34
CA SER A 377 5.42 1.77 17.62
C SER A 377 3.97 1.50 18.04
N TYR A 378 3.78 0.64 19.02
CA TYR A 378 2.44 0.25 19.49
C TYR A 378 2.25 0.54 20.99
N ILE A 379 2.74 1.70 21.43
CA ILE A 379 2.57 2.17 22.80
C ILE A 379 1.08 2.41 23.04
N ALA A 380 0.50 1.67 23.97
CA ALA A 380 -0.90 1.70 24.34
C ALA A 380 -1.11 2.24 25.77
N ALA A 381 -2.34 2.22 26.25
CA ALA A 381 -2.69 2.76 27.57
C ALA A 381 -2.03 2.02 28.75
N ASP A 382 -1.69 0.75 28.57
CA ASP A 382 -0.95 -0.10 29.52
C ASP A 382 0.55 0.15 29.52
N GLY A 383 1.04 0.99 28.63
CA GLY A 383 2.42 1.44 28.52
C GLY A 383 3.21 0.79 27.37
N PRO A 384 4.49 1.19 27.20
CA PRO A 384 5.34 0.69 26.14
C PRO A 384 5.83 -0.74 26.42
N SER A 385 5.88 -1.56 25.38
CA SER A 385 6.53 -2.87 25.40
C SER A 385 8.07 -2.74 25.49
N ALA A 386 8.78 -3.85 25.64
CA ALA A 386 10.23 -3.87 25.55
C ALA A 386 10.72 -3.51 24.13
N GLU A 387 9.97 -3.92 23.12
CA GLU A 387 10.25 -3.58 21.71
C GLU A 387 10.06 -2.09 21.44
N ASP A 388 8.98 -1.46 21.92
CA ASP A 388 8.76 -0.02 21.78
C ASP A 388 9.91 0.80 22.39
N ARG A 389 10.41 0.36 23.58
CA ARG A 389 11.55 1.01 24.24
C ARG A 389 12.83 0.91 23.39
N ALA A 390 13.12 -0.29 22.91
CA ALA A 390 14.30 -0.52 22.07
C ALA A 390 14.23 0.29 20.77
N LEU A 391 13.06 0.35 20.15
CA LEU A 391 12.80 1.13 18.92
C LEU A 391 13.01 2.64 19.14
N LEU A 392 12.49 3.19 20.25
CA LEU A 392 12.71 4.59 20.59
C LEU A 392 14.16 4.88 20.96
N ASP A 393 14.86 3.99 21.68
CA ASP A 393 16.27 4.12 21.99
C ASP A 393 17.12 4.13 20.71
N GLN A 394 16.83 3.27 19.75
CA GLN A 394 17.45 3.26 18.44
C GLN A 394 17.20 4.58 17.68
N THR A 395 15.94 5.03 17.64
CA THR A 395 15.55 6.28 16.99
C THR A 395 16.32 7.48 17.56
N ILE A 396 16.42 7.56 18.89
CA ILE A 396 17.17 8.62 19.61
C ILE A 396 18.66 8.57 19.24
N ALA A 397 19.25 7.39 19.24
CA ALA A 397 20.67 7.24 18.90
C ALA A 397 20.97 7.71 17.46
N ILE A 398 20.10 7.38 16.50
CA ILE A 398 20.23 7.84 15.10
C ILE A 398 20.02 9.36 15.01
N ALA A 399 19.00 9.93 15.65
CA ALA A 399 18.71 11.36 15.64
C ALA A 399 19.82 12.18 16.29
N ALA A 400 20.39 11.70 17.41
CA ALA A 400 21.54 12.32 18.08
C ALA A 400 22.79 12.29 17.19
N GLY A 401 23.04 11.15 16.52
CA GLY A 401 24.11 11.01 15.52
C GLY A 401 23.99 12.00 14.35
N ALA A 402 22.77 12.41 14.04
CA ALA A 402 22.47 13.44 13.03
C ALA A 402 22.59 14.88 13.55
N GLY A 403 22.93 15.07 14.84
CA GLY A 403 23.19 16.37 15.44
C GLY A 403 21.96 17.02 16.13
N ALA A 404 20.90 16.27 16.38
CA ALA A 404 19.78 16.76 17.20
C ALA A 404 20.20 16.95 18.67
N ASP A 405 19.56 17.88 19.37
CA ASP A 405 19.85 18.18 20.78
C ASP A 405 19.48 17.00 21.69
N ASN A 406 20.47 16.41 22.37
CA ASN A 406 20.28 15.24 23.21
C ASN A 406 19.26 15.45 24.34
N ALA A 407 19.28 16.63 24.97
CA ALA A 407 18.36 16.90 26.08
C ALA A 407 16.91 16.99 25.58
N ALA A 408 16.71 17.59 24.40
CA ALA A 408 15.39 17.63 23.76
C ALA A 408 14.91 16.23 23.36
N LEU A 409 15.80 15.40 22.82
CA LEU A 409 15.50 14.02 22.46
C LEU A 409 15.10 13.17 23.68
N ASP A 410 15.85 13.31 24.80
CA ASP A 410 15.54 12.61 26.05
C ASP A 410 14.17 13.03 26.61
N MET A 411 13.86 14.33 26.60
CA MET A 411 12.55 14.83 27.04
C MET A 411 11.40 14.29 26.17
N LEU A 412 11.56 14.26 24.85
CA LEU A 412 10.57 13.70 23.94
C LEU A 412 10.39 12.20 24.15
N ARG A 413 11.49 11.46 24.33
CA ARG A 413 11.47 10.03 24.66
C ARG A 413 10.69 9.77 25.95
N ASP A 414 10.95 10.54 27.01
CA ASP A 414 10.31 10.37 28.32
C ASP A 414 8.79 10.59 28.21
N VAL A 415 8.35 11.59 27.44
CA VAL A 415 6.93 11.85 27.21
C VAL A 415 6.29 10.73 26.37
N LEU A 416 6.99 10.19 25.37
CA LEU A 416 6.47 9.07 24.57
C LEU A 416 6.35 7.79 25.40
N LEU A 417 7.36 7.45 26.21
CA LEU A 417 7.39 6.22 27.03
C LEU A 417 6.53 6.31 28.31
N SER A 418 6.26 7.51 28.79
CA SER A 418 5.55 7.74 30.06
C SER A 418 4.68 8.99 29.96
N PRO A 419 3.67 8.98 29.04
CA PRO A 419 2.80 10.14 28.84
C PRO A 419 2.05 10.48 30.12
N ARG A 420 1.95 11.78 30.42
CA ARG A 420 1.14 12.29 31.54
C ARG A 420 -0.18 12.80 31.00
N GLY A 421 -1.27 12.47 31.68
CA GLY A 421 -2.60 12.95 31.36
C GLY A 421 -3.09 12.61 29.95
N GLN A 422 -4.14 13.30 29.53
CA GLN A 422 -4.77 13.07 28.22
C GLN A 422 -3.98 13.69 27.06
N ILE A 423 -3.29 14.81 27.31
CA ILE A 423 -2.55 15.54 26.28
C ILE A 423 -1.32 14.70 25.87
N GLY A 424 -0.58 14.17 26.85
CA GLY A 424 0.54 13.27 26.59
C GLY A 424 0.12 12.02 25.84
N ALA A 425 -0.98 11.36 26.26
CA ALA A 425 -1.52 10.19 25.55
C ALA A 425 -1.92 10.50 24.11
N ALA A 426 -2.59 11.63 23.87
CA ALA A 426 -2.97 12.06 22.52
C ALA A 426 -1.75 12.40 21.64
N PHE A 427 -0.66 12.88 22.23
CA PHE A 427 0.60 13.09 21.52
C PHE A 427 1.22 11.75 21.08
N VAL A 428 1.28 10.75 21.96
CA VAL A 428 1.79 9.39 21.62
C VAL A 428 1.02 8.80 20.44
N VAL A 429 -0.31 8.80 20.50
CA VAL A 429 -1.16 8.29 19.41
C VAL A 429 -0.83 9.00 18.10
N ARG A 430 -0.80 10.34 18.10
CA ARG A 430 -0.53 11.10 16.89
C ARG A 430 0.90 10.88 16.35
N PHE A 431 1.89 10.76 17.24
CA PHE A 431 3.26 10.44 16.85
C PHE A 431 3.30 9.11 16.07
N GLN A 432 2.68 8.07 16.60
CA GLN A 432 2.61 6.76 15.97
C GLN A 432 1.89 6.75 14.62
N GLN A 433 0.84 7.59 14.46
CA GLN A 433 0.14 7.75 13.18
C GLN A 433 0.97 8.52 12.14
N VAL A 434 1.75 9.51 12.57
CA VAL A 434 2.57 10.32 11.66
C VAL A 434 3.83 9.59 11.21
N THR A 435 4.46 8.77 12.07
CA THR A 435 5.62 7.96 11.66
C THR A 435 5.29 7.06 10.48
N GLY A 436 4.12 6.40 10.47
CA GLY A 436 3.67 5.58 9.35
C GLY A 436 3.50 6.37 8.05
N ALA A 437 2.91 7.57 8.13
CA ALA A 437 2.77 8.45 6.98
C ALA A 437 4.13 8.91 6.42
N VAL A 438 5.09 9.22 7.29
CA VAL A 438 6.46 9.61 6.87
C VAL A 438 7.16 8.45 6.16
N VAL A 439 7.09 7.23 6.72
CA VAL A 439 7.71 6.05 6.13
C VAL A 439 7.09 5.74 4.77
N ALA A 440 5.78 5.58 4.68
CA ALA A 440 5.11 5.25 3.42
C ALA A 440 5.42 6.27 2.32
N LYS A 441 5.25 7.57 2.59
CA LYS A 441 5.45 8.61 1.58
C LYS A 441 6.92 8.85 1.22
N ALA A 442 7.84 8.70 2.17
CA ALA A 442 9.26 8.90 1.88
C ALA A 442 9.92 7.67 1.26
N GLN A 443 9.58 6.46 1.68
CA GLN A 443 10.17 5.23 1.14
C GLN A 443 9.47 4.80 -0.13
N GLU A 444 8.18 4.45 -0.04
CA GLU A 444 7.46 3.78 -1.12
C GLU A 444 7.09 4.73 -2.26
N ASP A 445 6.72 5.98 -1.94
CA ASP A 445 6.30 6.97 -2.93
C ASP A 445 7.38 8.03 -3.23
N THR A 446 8.63 7.82 -2.81
CA THR A 446 9.72 8.74 -3.15
C THR A 446 11.06 8.01 -3.33
N ALA A 447 11.62 7.38 -2.29
CA ALA A 447 12.95 6.77 -2.35
C ALA A 447 13.01 5.59 -3.34
N PHE A 448 11.95 4.81 -3.49
CA PHE A 448 11.86 3.72 -4.48
C PHE A 448 11.97 4.19 -5.93
N TYR A 449 11.68 5.46 -6.21
CA TYR A 449 11.84 6.07 -7.52
C TYR A 449 13.19 6.81 -7.71
N ARG A 450 14.01 6.89 -6.64
CA ARG A 450 15.35 7.51 -6.63
C ARG A 450 16.48 6.50 -6.52
N HIS A 451 16.33 5.51 -5.65
CA HIS A 451 17.28 4.42 -5.47
C HIS A 451 16.95 3.29 -6.46
N THR A 452 17.37 3.45 -7.69
CA THR A 452 16.94 2.63 -8.83
C THR A 452 17.96 1.57 -9.24
N ARG A 453 18.81 1.11 -8.31
CA ARG A 453 19.82 0.07 -8.53
C ARG A 453 19.24 -1.16 -9.22
N CYS A 454 18.24 -1.75 -8.60
CA CYS A 454 17.43 -2.85 -9.11
C CYS A 454 15.97 -2.67 -8.67
N LEU A 455 15.08 -2.44 -9.62
CA LEU A 455 13.68 -2.16 -9.30
C LEU A 455 12.91 -3.38 -8.76
N ALA A 456 13.48 -4.59 -8.79
CA ALA A 456 12.89 -5.75 -8.12
C ALA A 456 12.79 -5.59 -6.61
N GLU A 457 13.71 -4.81 -6.00
CA GLU A 457 13.76 -4.56 -4.57
C GLU A 457 12.93 -3.34 -4.14
N ALA A 458 12.50 -2.49 -5.07
CA ALA A 458 11.67 -1.32 -4.79
C ALA A 458 10.18 -1.72 -4.78
N GLU A 459 9.77 -2.48 -3.76
CA GLU A 459 8.42 -3.00 -3.58
C GLU A 459 7.92 -2.75 -2.15
N VAL A 460 6.60 -2.69 -1.97
CA VAL A 460 5.97 -2.48 -0.66
C VAL A 460 6.47 -3.50 0.36
N GLY A 461 6.98 -3.02 1.48
CA GLY A 461 7.56 -3.84 2.55
C GLY A 461 8.98 -4.32 2.32
N SER A 462 9.62 -3.98 1.18
CA SER A 462 11.00 -4.36 0.89
C SER A 462 12.00 -3.28 1.34
N GLU A 463 13.24 -3.74 1.56
CA GLU A 463 14.39 -2.88 1.87
C GLU A 463 15.45 -3.09 0.78
N PRO A 464 15.58 -2.16 -0.20
CA PRO A 464 16.45 -2.33 -1.37
C PRO A 464 17.94 -2.64 -1.11
N ASP A 465 18.47 -2.28 0.05
CA ASP A 465 19.86 -2.62 0.43
C ASP A 465 19.96 -3.91 1.27
N ALA A 466 18.84 -4.60 1.53
CA ALA A 466 18.86 -5.86 2.26
C ALA A 466 19.56 -6.95 1.43
N ALA A 467 20.40 -7.75 2.09
CA ALA A 467 21.09 -8.83 1.42
C ALA A 467 20.13 -9.91 0.88
N PRO A 468 20.46 -10.58 -0.22
CA PRO A 468 19.75 -11.78 -0.66
C PRO A 468 19.59 -12.79 0.48
N LEU A 469 18.50 -13.54 0.48
CA LEU A 469 18.14 -14.42 1.58
C LEU A 469 18.67 -15.84 1.33
N ALA A 470 19.46 -16.39 2.26
CA ALA A 470 19.92 -17.76 2.19
C ALA A 470 18.86 -18.75 2.70
N GLY A 471 18.93 -20.01 2.23
CA GLY A 471 18.02 -21.09 2.63
C GLY A 471 17.81 -21.26 4.13
N PRO A 472 18.84 -21.28 4.99
CA PRO A 472 18.65 -21.38 6.44
C PRO A 472 17.87 -20.21 7.05
N ALA A 473 18.05 -18.99 6.57
CA ALA A 473 17.29 -17.83 7.04
C ALA A 473 15.83 -17.89 6.55
N PHE A 474 15.61 -18.37 5.33
CA PHE A 474 14.26 -18.61 4.82
C PHE A 474 13.54 -19.73 5.60
N GLU A 475 14.26 -20.81 5.99
CA GLU A 475 13.72 -21.87 6.86
C GLU A 475 13.28 -21.32 8.21
N ALA A 476 14.14 -20.52 8.86
CA ALA A 476 13.80 -19.90 10.16
C ALA A 476 12.56 -19.02 10.07
N TRP A 477 12.44 -18.21 9.01
CA TRP A 477 11.24 -17.41 8.76
C TRP A 477 9.99 -18.29 8.54
N CYS A 478 10.08 -19.35 7.73
CA CYS A 478 8.99 -20.29 7.53
C CYS A 478 8.56 -20.96 8.84
N ALA A 479 9.50 -21.30 9.72
CA ALA A 479 9.22 -21.90 11.02
C ALA A 479 8.44 -20.94 11.93
N THR A 480 8.88 -19.70 12.05
CA THR A 480 8.19 -18.64 12.82
C THR A 480 6.77 -18.42 12.27
N ARG A 481 6.63 -18.33 10.94
CA ARG A 481 5.34 -18.15 10.29
C ARG A 481 4.39 -19.33 10.55
N LEU A 482 4.89 -20.55 10.49
CA LEU A 482 4.10 -21.77 10.78
C LEU A 482 3.64 -21.79 12.25
N GLU A 483 4.48 -21.38 13.17
CA GLU A 483 4.18 -21.39 14.61
C GLU A 483 3.15 -20.32 14.98
N ARG A 484 3.35 -19.09 14.48
CA ARG A 484 2.57 -17.92 14.93
C ARG A 484 1.40 -17.59 14.02
N TRP A 485 1.59 -17.73 12.69
CA TRP A 485 0.67 -17.20 11.67
C TRP A 485 0.45 -18.22 10.53
N PRO A 486 0.03 -19.45 10.83
CA PRO A 486 -0.08 -20.53 9.83
C PRO A 486 -1.11 -20.25 8.73
N SER A 487 -1.99 -19.28 8.94
CA SER A 487 -3.03 -18.86 7.99
C SER A 487 -2.82 -17.44 7.45
N ALA A 488 -1.66 -16.80 7.68
CA ALA A 488 -1.34 -15.52 7.05
C ALA A 488 -1.38 -15.63 5.53
N MET A 489 -1.84 -14.59 4.84
CA MET A 489 -1.86 -14.58 3.38
C MET A 489 -0.44 -14.45 2.79
N SER A 490 -0.27 -14.90 1.56
CA SER A 490 0.97 -14.79 0.78
C SER A 490 0.60 -14.25 -0.59
N LEU A 491 0.71 -12.93 -0.77
CA LEU A 491 0.47 -12.29 -2.07
C LEU A 491 1.70 -12.38 -2.99
N GLY A 492 1.48 -12.25 -4.31
CA GLY A 492 2.52 -12.01 -5.30
C GLY A 492 2.33 -10.65 -5.96
N SER A 493 1.07 -10.28 -6.16
CA SER A 493 0.63 -8.99 -6.68
C SER A 493 -0.56 -8.48 -5.87
N SER A 494 -0.77 -7.18 -5.86
CA SER A 494 -1.97 -6.51 -5.35
C SER A 494 -2.20 -5.22 -6.14
N HIS A 495 -3.27 -4.49 -5.82
CA HIS A 495 -3.51 -3.16 -6.39
C HIS A 495 -2.51 -2.09 -5.89
N ASP A 496 -1.73 -2.37 -4.83
CA ASP A 496 -0.73 -1.47 -4.24
C ASP A 496 0.71 -1.86 -4.58
N THR A 497 0.96 -3.06 -5.10
CA THR A 497 2.31 -3.45 -5.49
C THR A 497 2.85 -2.51 -6.58
N LYS A 498 4.12 -2.13 -6.43
CA LYS A 498 4.80 -1.27 -7.40
C LYS A 498 4.99 -1.97 -8.74
N ARG A 499 5.03 -3.31 -8.74
CA ARG A 499 5.14 -4.16 -9.93
C ARG A 499 4.38 -5.46 -9.72
N ALA A 500 3.70 -5.92 -10.77
CA ALA A 500 3.12 -7.26 -10.77
C ALA A 500 4.21 -8.33 -10.64
N GLU A 501 3.84 -9.50 -10.14
CA GLU A 501 4.78 -10.57 -9.79
C GLU A 501 5.67 -11.02 -10.96
N ASP A 502 5.14 -11.06 -12.18
CA ASP A 502 5.91 -11.49 -13.36
C ASP A 502 6.82 -10.41 -13.91
N ALA A 503 6.40 -9.13 -13.82
CA ALA A 503 7.24 -7.98 -14.10
C ALA A 503 8.43 -7.93 -13.13
N ARG A 504 8.19 -8.16 -11.84
CA ARG A 504 9.22 -8.23 -10.81
C ARG A 504 10.19 -9.40 -11.03
N ALA A 505 9.69 -10.59 -11.43
CA ALA A 505 10.54 -11.74 -11.73
C ALA A 505 11.52 -11.49 -12.89
N ARG A 506 11.16 -10.68 -13.89
CA ARG A 506 12.08 -10.23 -14.94
C ARG A 506 13.17 -9.31 -14.42
N LEU A 507 12.84 -8.46 -13.45
CA LEU A 507 13.84 -7.61 -12.79
C LEU A 507 14.78 -8.42 -11.89
N VAL A 508 14.28 -9.47 -11.22
CA VAL A 508 15.12 -10.44 -10.51
C VAL A 508 16.10 -11.13 -11.49
N ALA A 509 15.66 -11.48 -12.70
CA ALA A 509 16.52 -12.07 -13.72
C ALA A 509 17.73 -11.20 -14.09
N MET A 510 17.64 -9.88 -13.96
CA MET A 510 18.76 -8.96 -14.18
C MET A 510 19.96 -9.26 -13.26
N THR A 511 19.69 -9.72 -12.04
CA THR A 511 20.75 -10.06 -11.09
C THR A 511 21.55 -11.29 -11.54
N HIS A 512 20.90 -12.22 -12.24
CA HIS A 512 21.54 -13.43 -12.79
C HIS A 512 22.21 -13.19 -14.16
N LEU A 513 21.85 -12.12 -14.85
CA LEU A 513 22.28 -11.80 -16.21
C LEU A 513 22.81 -10.35 -16.33
N PRO A 514 23.74 -9.91 -15.47
CA PRO A 514 24.21 -8.52 -15.47
C PRO A 514 24.99 -8.14 -16.75
N ALA A 515 25.54 -9.11 -17.48
CA ALA A 515 26.21 -8.87 -18.77
C ALA A 515 25.20 -8.50 -19.85
N GLU A 516 24.07 -9.17 -19.89
CA GLU A 516 22.93 -8.89 -20.77
C GLU A 516 22.32 -7.51 -20.49
N VAL A 517 22.21 -7.15 -19.20
CA VAL A 517 21.78 -5.80 -18.80
C VAL A 517 22.78 -4.75 -19.30
N ALA A 518 24.08 -5.00 -19.21
CA ALA A 518 25.11 -4.08 -19.75
C ALA A 518 25.01 -3.94 -21.27
N GLU A 519 24.71 -5.01 -22.01
CA GLU A 519 24.48 -4.96 -23.45
C GLU A 519 23.26 -4.09 -23.78
N LEU A 520 22.14 -4.29 -23.10
CA LEU A 520 20.93 -3.50 -23.29
C LEU A 520 21.13 -2.03 -22.89
N TRP A 521 21.93 -1.77 -21.85
CA TRP A 521 22.31 -0.39 -21.50
C TRP A 521 23.09 0.31 -22.63
N VAL A 522 24.07 -0.37 -23.23
CA VAL A 522 24.85 0.18 -24.35
C VAL A 522 23.91 0.50 -25.52
N GLN A 523 22.97 -0.36 -25.85
CA GLN A 523 21.97 -0.10 -26.90
C GLN A 523 21.10 1.10 -26.56
N ALA A 524 20.55 1.17 -25.35
CA ALA A 524 19.76 2.31 -24.89
C ALA A 524 20.56 3.62 -24.89
N HIS A 525 21.83 3.57 -24.49
CA HIS A 525 22.71 4.74 -24.47
C HIS A 525 23.07 5.26 -25.87
N THR A 526 23.15 4.38 -26.85
CA THR A 526 23.49 4.70 -28.26
C THR A 526 22.27 4.91 -29.14
N LEU A 527 21.06 4.84 -28.57
CA LEU A 527 19.81 5.08 -29.29
C LEU A 527 19.78 6.50 -29.85
N ASP A 528 19.44 6.64 -31.13
CA ASP A 528 19.29 7.92 -31.77
C ASP A 528 17.96 8.58 -31.38
N ALA A 529 17.97 9.29 -30.26
CA ALA A 529 16.84 10.04 -29.72
C ALA A 529 17.21 11.55 -29.73
N PRO A 530 16.31 12.44 -30.19
CA PRO A 530 16.63 13.86 -30.38
C PRO A 530 17.09 14.58 -29.12
N GLU A 531 16.47 14.29 -27.98
CA GLU A 531 16.76 14.91 -26.68
C GLU A 531 16.64 13.84 -25.58
N PRO A 532 17.63 12.94 -25.45
CA PRO A 532 17.52 11.88 -24.47
C PRO A 532 17.50 12.44 -23.02
N PRO A 533 16.72 11.84 -22.11
CA PRO A 533 16.75 12.21 -20.70
C PRO A 533 18.12 11.89 -20.06
N ASP A 534 18.32 12.33 -18.81
CA ASP A 534 19.54 12.02 -18.07
C ASP A 534 19.75 10.52 -17.87
N GLU A 535 20.97 10.14 -17.43
CA GLU A 535 21.39 8.74 -17.28
C GLU A 535 20.53 7.98 -16.24
N ALA A 536 20.13 8.66 -15.15
CA ALA A 536 19.33 8.04 -14.09
C ALA A 536 17.92 7.71 -14.61
N THR A 537 17.31 8.64 -15.33
CA THR A 537 16.02 8.45 -15.99
C THR A 537 16.10 7.33 -17.05
N ARG A 538 17.15 7.30 -17.87
CA ARG A 538 17.37 6.22 -18.86
C ARG A 538 17.53 4.85 -18.19
N TRP A 539 18.24 4.78 -17.06
CA TRP A 539 18.40 3.54 -16.29
C TRP A 539 17.06 3.04 -15.74
N TYR A 540 16.23 3.95 -15.27
CA TYR A 540 14.86 3.63 -14.81
C TYR A 540 13.98 3.14 -15.96
N ILE A 541 14.02 3.84 -17.11
CA ILE A 541 13.26 3.46 -18.31
C ILE A 541 13.67 2.07 -18.79
N LEU A 542 14.96 1.77 -18.85
CA LEU A 542 15.47 0.47 -19.30
C LEU A 542 14.87 -0.68 -18.47
N GLN A 543 14.91 -0.58 -17.13
CA GLN A 543 14.35 -1.59 -16.24
C GLN A 543 12.83 -1.71 -16.39
N SER A 544 12.13 -0.58 -16.48
CA SER A 544 10.67 -0.58 -16.65
C SER A 544 10.25 -1.18 -17.99
N ALA A 545 11.01 -0.92 -19.07
CA ALA A 545 10.80 -1.52 -20.37
C ALA A 545 11.04 -3.05 -20.36
N ILE A 546 12.10 -3.54 -19.69
CA ILE A 546 12.35 -4.98 -19.49
C ILE A 546 11.17 -5.63 -18.74
N ALA A 547 10.71 -4.99 -17.66
CA ALA A 547 9.62 -5.50 -16.82
C ALA A 547 8.30 -5.66 -17.61
N LEU A 548 7.98 -4.68 -18.47
CA LEU A 548 6.73 -4.63 -19.22
C LEU A 548 6.79 -5.38 -20.55
N TRP A 549 7.96 -5.75 -21.07
CA TRP A 549 8.13 -6.21 -22.43
C TRP A 549 7.17 -7.33 -22.86
N GLU A 550 6.28 -7.01 -23.76
CA GLU A 550 5.33 -7.89 -24.44
C GLU A 550 5.26 -7.43 -25.91
N PRO A 551 6.01 -8.07 -26.84
CA PRO A 551 6.20 -7.54 -28.20
C PRO A 551 4.90 -7.37 -29.00
N ASP A 552 3.91 -8.21 -28.75
CA ASP A 552 2.63 -8.22 -29.45
C ASP A 552 1.60 -7.26 -28.83
N ARG A 553 1.95 -6.58 -27.73
CA ARG A 553 1.04 -5.69 -27.02
C ARG A 553 1.04 -4.29 -27.62
N GLU A 554 -0.11 -3.86 -28.14
CA GLU A 554 -0.25 -2.58 -28.85
C GLU A 554 -0.14 -1.36 -27.92
N ASP A 555 -0.64 -1.46 -26.68
CA ASP A 555 -0.70 -0.36 -25.70
C ASP A 555 0.59 -0.18 -24.86
N LEU A 556 1.65 -0.95 -25.13
CA LEU A 556 2.86 -1.00 -24.30
C LEU A 556 3.53 0.38 -24.15
N GLU A 557 3.62 1.16 -25.23
CA GLU A 557 4.23 2.50 -25.20
C GLU A 557 3.41 3.46 -24.33
N ALA A 558 2.09 3.45 -24.49
CA ALA A 558 1.20 4.31 -23.72
C ALA A 558 1.23 3.97 -22.21
N ARG A 559 1.28 2.67 -21.88
CA ARG A 559 1.40 2.21 -20.50
C ARG A 559 2.72 2.63 -19.86
N LEU A 560 3.84 2.45 -20.59
CA LEU A 560 5.14 2.87 -20.09
C LEU A 560 5.21 4.39 -19.93
N ALA A 561 4.70 5.17 -20.88
CA ALA A 561 4.65 6.63 -20.78
C ALA A 561 3.85 7.11 -19.57
N ALA A 562 2.65 6.55 -19.33
CA ALA A 562 1.83 6.88 -18.17
C ALA A 562 2.52 6.50 -16.84
N HIS A 563 3.23 5.38 -16.82
CA HIS A 563 4.02 4.99 -15.65
C HIS A 563 5.19 5.96 -15.41
N LEU A 564 5.90 6.39 -16.46
CA LEU A 564 7.03 7.31 -16.32
C LEU A 564 6.59 8.68 -15.80
N GLU A 565 5.47 9.21 -16.25
CA GLU A 565 4.88 10.43 -15.69
C GLU A 565 4.72 10.30 -14.18
N LYS A 566 4.07 9.24 -13.71
CA LYS A 566 3.90 8.99 -12.27
C LYS A 566 5.24 8.82 -11.56
N ALA A 567 6.13 7.99 -12.08
CA ALA A 567 7.41 7.68 -11.46
C ALA A 567 8.31 8.92 -11.30
N LEU A 568 8.37 9.79 -12.31
CA LEU A 568 9.15 11.02 -12.27
C LEU A 568 8.55 12.03 -11.28
N ARG A 569 7.21 12.15 -11.24
CA ARG A 569 6.52 13.02 -10.27
C ARG A 569 6.68 12.53 -8.83
N GLU A 570 6.67 11.22 -8.59
CA GLU A 570 6.90 10.63 -7.26
C GLU A 570 8.38 10.74 -6.85
N ALA A 571 9.32 10.64 -7.78
CA ALA A 571 10.72 10.91 -7.49
C ALA A 571 10.98 12.34 -6.99
N LYS A 572 10.19 13.33 -7.40
CA LYS A 572 10.26 14.74 -6.97
C LYS A 572 11.66 15.35 -7.15
N GLU A 573 12.36 14.97 -8.23
CA GLU A 573 13.70 15.46 -8.57
C GLU A 573 13.67 16.35 -9.81
N LEU A 574 13.06 15.90 -10.91
CA LEU A 574 12.92 16.64 -12.16
C LEU A 574 11.56 17.33 -12.26
N THR A 575 10.53 16.68 -11.78
CA THR A 575 9.13 17.11 -11.84
C THR A 575 8.42 16.67 -10.55
N ASP A 576 7.28 17.26 -10.22
CA ASP A 576 6.44 16.82 -9.12
C ASP A 576 4.95 17.11 -9.40
N TRP A 577 4.04 16.56 -8.57
CA TRP A 577 2.60 16.74 -8.73
C TRP A 577 2.10 18.19 -8.59
N HIS A 578 2.89 19.08 -7.96
CA HIS A 578 2.51 20.48 -7.72
C HIS A 578 3.08 21.43 -8.78
N ALA A 579 4.20 21.05 -9.38
CA ALA A 579 4.89 21.81 -10.43
C ALA A 579 5.41 20.86 -11.52
N PRO A 580 4.52 20.31 -12.36
CA PRO A 580 4.90 19.38 -13.41
C PRO A 580 5.85 20.03 -14.43
N ASP A 581 6.91 19.32 -14.79
CA ASP A 581 7.76 19.64 -15.94
C ASP A 581 7.37 18.73 -17.12
N GLU A 582 6.33 19.14 -17.85
CA GLU A 582 5.77 18.38 -18.97
C GLU A 582 6.80 18.12 -20.08
N GLU A 583 7.81 18.98 -20.22
CA GLU A 583 8.88 18.81 -21.22
C GLU A 583 9.83 17.68 -20.80
N ALA A 584 10.22 17.61 -19.54
CA ALA A 584 11.02 16.50 -19.01
C ALA A 584 10.27 15.17 -19.08
N GLU A 585 8.97 15.17 -18.74
CA GLU A 585 8.08 14.01 -18.83
C GLU A 585 7.95 13.52 -20.30
N SER A 586 7.75 14.44 -21.25
CA SER A 586 7.67 14.10 -22.68
C SER A 586 8.99 13.52 -23.22
N ARG A 587 10.14 14.09 -22.85
CA ARG A 587 11.45 13.53 -23.26
C ARG A 587 11.64 12.09 -22.76
N ALA A 588 11.21 11.78 -21.54
CA ALA A 588 11.28 10.43 -21.00
C ALA A 588 10.36 9.47 -21.78
N ALA A 589 9.13 9.89 -22.08
CA ALA A 589 8.17 9.11 -22.86
C ALA A 589 8.64 8.85 -24.29
N ASP A 590 9.16 9.88 -24.97
CA ASP A 590 9.69 9.78 -26.34
C ASP A 590 10.88 8.82 -26.41
N PHE A 591 11.79 8.89 -25.45
CA PHE A 591 12.91 7.94 -25.33
C PHE A 591 12.44 6.52 -25.11
N ALA A 592 11.47 6.31 -24.22
CA ALA A 592 10.88 4.99 -23.95
C ALA A 592 10.21 4.41 -25.21
N GLY A 593 9.46 5.22 -25.94
CA GLY A 593 8.86 4.83 -27.22
C GLY A 593 9.91 4.43 -28.28
N ALA A 594 10.98 5.22 -28.40
CA ALA A 594 12.08 4.91 -29.31
C ALA A 594 12.79 3.59 -28.93
N LEU A 595 13.01 3.33 -27.63
CA LEU A 595 13.61 2.08 -27.13
C LEU A 595 12.73 0.88 -27.45
N LEU A 596 11.44 0.95 -27.14
CA LEU A 596 10.47 -0.12 -27.42
C LEU A 596 10.32 -0.36 -28.92
N GLY A 597 10.32 0.71 -29.73
CA GLY A 597 10.28 0.62 -31.19
C GLY A 597 11.50 -0.12 -31.75
N ALA A 598 12.70 0.20 -31.27
CA ALA A 598 13.93 -0.48 -31.67
C ALA A 598 13.90 -1.98 -31.29
N TRP A 599 13.39 -2.31 -30.09
CA TRP A 599 13.26 -3.70 -29.67
C TRP A 599 12.20 -4.49 -30.46
N ARG A 600 11.10 -3.85 -30.89
CA ARG A 600 10.11 -4.49 -31.76
C ARG A 600 10.67 -4.75 -33.16
N GLU A 601 11.48 -3.85 -33.70
CA GLU A 601 12.10 -4.05 -35.00
C GLU A 601 13.16 -5.15 -34.98
N ALA A 602 13.99 -5.20 -33.95
CA ALA A 602 15.05 -6.19 -33.78
C ALA A 602 15.26 -6.52 -32.29
N PRO A 603 14.50 -7.49 -31.74
CA PRO A 603 14.64 -7.88 -30.34
C PRO A 603 16.07 -8.32 -30.02
N PRO A 604 16.75 -7.71 -29.02
CA PRO A 604 18.08 -8.11 -28.63
C PRO A 604 18.09 -9.51 -27.99
N ALA A 605 19.10 -10.33 -28.31
CA ALA A 605 19.25 -11.65 -27.69
C ALA A 605 19.38 -11.56 -26.15
N ALA A 606 19.98 -10.47 -25.65
CA ALA A 606 20.07 -10.16 -24.22
C ALA A 606 18.67 -9.97 -23.59
N LEU A 607 17.74 -9.30 -24.27
CA LEU A 607 16.37 -9.13 -23.79
C LEU A 607 15.61 -10.46 -23.77
N GLU A 608 15.75 -11.27 -24.84
CA GLU A 608 15.13 -12.61 -24.90
C GLU A 608 15.65 -13.51 -23.77
N ALA A 609 16.95 -13.44 -23.45
CA ALA A 609 17.53 -14.20 -22.34
C ALA A 609 16.95 -13.75 -20.97
N LEU A 610 16.80 -12.44 -20.74
CA LEU A 610 16.17 -11.90 -19.54
C LEU A 610 14.70 -12.32 -19.41
N VAL A 611 13.95 -12.26 -20.50
CA VAL A 611 12.54 -12.70 -20.54
C VAL A 611 12.44 -14.19 -20.19
N ALA A 612 13.22 -15.05 -20.83
CA ALA A 612 13.20 -16.48 -20.57
C ALA A 612 13.58 -16.83 -19.11
N ARG A 613 14.60 -16.13 -18.58
CA ARG A 613 15.01 -16.29 -17.19
C ARG A 613 13.93 -15.80 -16.22
N GLY A 614 13.31 -14.65 -16.50
CA GLY A 614 12.20 -14.09 -15.72
C GLY A 614 10.99 -15.03 -15.67
N GLU A 615 10.64 -15.68 -16.78
CA GLU A 615 9.57 -16.67 -16.83
C GLU A 615 9.83 -17.87 -15.90
N ALA A 616 11.05 -18.40 -15.88
CA ALA A 616 11.42 -19.50 -14.99
C ALA A 616 11.41 -19.09 -13.51
N LEU A 617 11.91 -17.88 -13.20
CA LEU A 617 11.86 -17.32 -11.85
C LEU A 617 10.42 -17.02 -11.40
N SER A 618 9.55 -16.59 -12.32
CA SER A 618 8.13 -16.41 -12.04
C SER A 618 7.44 -17.73 -11.65
N LEU A 619 7.71 -18.83 -12.34
CA LEU A 619 7.21 -20.16 -11.95
C LEU A 619 7.74 -20.58 -10.58
N SER A 620 9.01 -20.28 -10.28
CA SER A 620 9.63 -20.58 -8.98
C SER A 620 9.00 -19.80 -7.85
N GLN A 621 8.77 -18.48 -8.00
CA GLN A 621 8.09 -17.67 -6.98
C GLN A 621 6.64 -18.11 -6.76
N LEU A 622 5.89 -18.46 -7.82
CA LEU A 622 4.55 -19.01 -7.71
C LEU A 622 4.55 -20.31 -6.89
N ALA A 623 5.43 -21.26 -7.21
CA ALA A 623 5.52 -22.54 -6.51
C ALA A 623 5.91 -22.35 -5.04
N LEU A 624 6.89 -21.49 -4.73
CA LEU A 624 7.28 -21.16 -3.36
C LEU A 624 6.09 -20.59 -2.58
N ARG A 625 5.37 -19.60 -3.12
CA ARG A 625 4.20 -18.98 -2.50
C ARG A 625 3.12 -20.00 -2.13
N PHE A 626 2.92 -21.03 -2.95
CA PHE A 626 1.94 -22.07 -2.68
C PHE A 626 2.40 -23.14 -1.70
N VAL A 627 3.71 -23.31 -1.49
CA VAL A 627 4.25 -24.39 -0.63
C VAL A 627 4.68 -23.88 0.75
N ILE A 628 5.08 -22.61 0.91
CA ILE A 628 5.35 -22.02 2.24
C ILE A 628 4.12 -22.10 3.16
N PRO A 629 4.29 -21.97 4.49
CA PRO A 629 3.17 -21.80 5.42
C PRO A 629 2.35 -20.56 5.08
N GLY A 630 1.02 -20.67 5.07
CA GLY A 630 0.11 -19.58 4.78
C GLY A 630 -0.93 -19.91 3.71
N VAL A 631 -1.71 -18.89 3.33
CA VAL A 631 -2.78 -18.96 2.32
C VAL A 631 -2.35 -18.15 1.11
N PRO A 632 -2.11 -18.78 -0.06
CA PRO A 632 -1.80 -18.04 -1.29
C PRO A 632 -2.95 -17.11 -1.67
N ASP A 633 -2.63 -15.85 -1.99
CA ASP A 633 -3.56 -14.90 -2.58
C ASP A 633 -3.21 -14.69 -4.05
N ILE A 634 -4.16 -14.95 -4.93
CA ILE A 634 -4.03 -14.79 -6.37
C ILE A 634 -4.70 -13.48 -6.75
N TYR A 635 -3.93 -12.51 -7.21
CA TYR A 635 -4.48 -11.28 -7.74
C TYR A 635 -5.00 -11.49 -9.15
N GLN A 636 -6.14 -10.90 -9.50
CA GLN A 636 -6.80 -11.09 -10.81
C GLN A 636 -5.82 -11.01 -12.00
N GLY A 637 -5.87 -12.01 -12.88
CA GLY A 637 -5.04 -12.10 -14.08
C GLY A 637 -3.62 -12.63 -13.84
N SER A 638 -3.15 -12.71 -12.57
CA SER A 638 -1.78 -13.16 -12.30
C SER A 638 -1.59 -14.66 -12.59
N GLU A 639 -2.65 -15.42 -12.69
CA GLU A 639 -2.64 -16.84 -13.01
C GLU A 639 -2.13 -17.15 -14.44
N THR A 640 -2.27 -16.22 -15.36
CA THR A 640 -1.86 -16.38 -16.76
C THR A 640 -0.63 -15.56 -17.16
N GLY A 641 -0.05 -14.86 -16.18
CA GLY A 641 1.08 -13.96 -16.39
C GLY A 641 0.64 -12.50 -16.52
N THR A 642 1.12 -11.66 -15.61
CA THR A 642 0.80 -10.22 -15.58
C THR A 642 2.07 -9.41 -15.55
N PHE A 643 2.30 -8.66 -16.63
CA PHE A 643 3.39 -7.71 -16.75
C PHE A 643 2.82 -6.29 -16.62
N ALA A 644 2.64 -5.85 -15.38
CA ALA A 644 2.10 -4.53 -15.05
C ALA A 644 3.00 -3.82 -14.03
N LEU A 645 2.94 -2.49 -14.05
CA LEU A 645 3.60 -1.62 -13.09
C LEU A 645 2.57 -1.11 -12.05
N THR A 646 2.92 -0.10 -11.29
CA THR A 646 2.03 0.45 -10.23
C THR A 646 0.71 0.97 -10.79
N ASP A 647 -0.25 1.21 -9.91
CA ASP A 647 -1.56 1.76 -10.28
C ASP A 647 -1.46 3.02 -11.16
N PRO A 648 -2.37 3.19 -12.11
CA PRO A 648 -3.56 2.37 -12.39
C PRO A 648 -3.30 1.15 -13.30
N ASP A 649 -2.09 0.91 -13.77
CA ASP A 649 -1.73 -0.14 -14.74
C ASP A 649 -2.06 -1.56 -14.23
N ASN A 650 -1.85 -1.81 -12.93
CA ASN A 650 -2.13 -3.09 -12.27
C ASN A 650 -3.61 -3.34 -11.93
N ARG A 651 -4.54 -2.44 -12.32
CA ARG A 651 -5.98 -2.54 -12.02
C ARG A 651 -6.84 -2.92 -13.22
N ALA A 652 -6.23 -3.32 -14.33
CA ALA A 652 -6.97 -3.74 -15.52
C ALA A 652 -7.99 -4.85 -15.18
N PRO A 653 -9.24 -4.77 -15.68
CA PRO A 653 -10.25 -5.79 -15.45
C PRO A 653 -9.82 -7.16 -15.95
N LEU A 654 -10.26 -8.22 -15.24
CA LEU A 654 -10.04 -9.60 -15.66
C LEU A 654 -10.80 -9.91 -16.96
N ASP A 655 -10.08 -10.40 -17.96
CA ASP A 655 -10.65 -11.00 -19.18
C ASP A 655 -10.45 -12.53 -19.18
N PRO A 656 -11.48 -13.30 -18.80
CA PRO A 656 -11.37 -14.76 -18.75
C PRO A 656 -11.30 -15.42 -20.14
N ASP A 657 -11.62 -14.68 -21.20
CA ASP A 657 -11.63 -15.17 -22.58
C ASP A 657 -10.32 -14.83 -23.32
N ALA A 658 -9.40 -14.14 -22.67
CA ALA A 658 -8.09 -13.82 -23.25
C ALA A 658 -7.35 -15.11 -23.63
N PRO A 659 -6.73 -15.15 -24.82
CA PRO A 659 -6.02 -16.35 -25.27
C PRO A 659 -4.79 -16.61 -24.38
N VAL A 660 -4.75 -17.81 -23.80
CA VAL A 660 -3.64 -18.23 -22.92
C VAL A 660 -2.70 -19.16 -23.69
N SER A 661 -1.45 -18.76 -23.85
CA SER A 661 -0.43 -19.55 -24.59
C SER A 661 0.96 -19.33 -23.97
N GLY A 662 1.95 -20.08 -24.44
CA GLY A 662 3.34 -19.90 -24.06
C GLY A 662 3.57 -19.95 -22.55
N PHE A 663 4.14 -18.89 -21.98
CA PHE A 663 4.41 -18.75 -20.56
C PHE A 663 3.12 -18.79 -19.72
N GLY A 664 2.09 -18.07 -20.13
CA GLY A 664 0.82 -18.02 -19.40
C GLY A 664 0.19 -19.40 -19.24
N ALA A 665 0.22 -20.22 -20.28
CA ALA A 665 -0.31 -21.59 -20.21
C ALA A 665 0.50 -22.47 -19.23
N ARG A 666 1.83 -22.32 -19.18
CA ARG A 666 2.68 -23.04 -18.21
C ARG A 666 2.39 -22.59 -16.78
N LYS A 667 2.23 -21.29 -16.57
CA LYS A 667 1.95 -20.71 -15.25
C LYS A 667 0.59 -21.16 -14.72
N LEU A 668 -0.45 -21.09 -15.56
CA LEU A 668 -1.80 -21.56 -15.23
C LEU A 668 -1.80 -23.05 -14.86
N ALA A 669 -1.17 -23.90 -15.68
CA ALA A 669 -1.09 -25.34 -15.41
C ALA A 669 -0.37 -25.66 -14.08
N LEU A 670 0.73 -24.95 -13.78
CA LEU A 670 1.42 -25.09 -12.50
C LEU A 670 0.54 -24.65 -11.33
N MET A 671 -0.16 -23.52 -11.49
CA MET A 671 -1.05 -23.02 -10.44
C MET A 671 -2.20 -23.98 -10.15
N GLU A 672 -2.83 -24.53 -11.20
CA GLU A 672 -3.88 -25.56 -11.04
C GLU A 672 -3.35 -26.80 -10.31
N GLU A 673 -2.15 -27.28 -10.65
CA GLU A 673 -1.51 -28.39 -9.93
C GLU A 673 -1.28 -28.05 -8.45
N LEU A 674 -0.81 -26.86 -8.13
CA LEU A 674 -0.55 -26.42 -6.76
C LEU A 674 -1.85 -26.23 -5.95
N VAL A 675 -2.90 -25.70 -6.57
CA VAL A 675 -4.22 -25.58 -5.95
C VAL A 675 -4.82 -26.96 -5.66
N ASP A 676 -4.75 -27.89 -6.62
CA ASP A 676 -5.24 -29.26 -6.44
C ASP A 676 -4.47 -30.00 -5.35
N LEU A 677 -3.16 -29.76 -5.25
CA LEU A 677 -2.34 -30.29 -4.18
C LEU A 677 -2.81 -29.79 -2.79
N ARG A 678 -3.04 -28.49 -2.64
CA ARG A 678 -3.53 -27.90 -1.39
C ARG A 678 -4.94 -28.40 -1.03
N ARG A 679 -5.79 -28.60 -2.03
CA ARG A 679 -7.13 -29.21 -1.82
C ARG A 679 -7.07 -30.66 -1.37
N ALA A 680 -6.14 -31.43 -1.92
CA ALA A 680 -5.95 -32.85 -1.57
C ALA A 680 -5.33 -33.04 -0.18
N LEU A 681 -4.48 -32.12 0.27
CA LEU A 681 -3.70 -32.21 1.50
C LEU A 681 -3.83 -30.93 2.38
N PRO A 682 -5.05 -30.48 2.71
CA PRO A 682 -5.24 -29.17 3.37
C PRO A 682 -4.52 -29.08 4.71
N GLU A 683 -4.53 -30.13 5.51
CA GLU A 683 -3.88 -30.16 6.83
C GLU A 683 -2.35 -30.05 6.73
N LEU A 684 -1.75 -30.61 5.67
CA LEU A 684 -0.31 -30.52 5.42
C LEU A 684 0.15 -29.05 5.32
N PHE A 685 -0.66 -28.20 4.70
CA PHE A 685 -0.32 -26.79 4.50
C PHE A 685 -0.63 -25.90 5.70
N VAL A 686 -1.52 -26.34 6.59
CA VAL A 686 -1.88 -25.58 7.82
C VAL A 686 -0.98 -25.96 9.00
N THR A 687 -0.77 -27.27 9.23
CA THR A 687 -0.09 -27.78 10.44
C THR A 687 1.14 -28.65 10.14
N GLY A 688 1.39 -29.02 8.88
CA GLY A 688 2.54 -29.84 8.49
C GLY A 688 3.86 -29.10 8.73
N SER A 689 4.90 -29.85 9.13
CA SER A 689 6.25 -29.30 9.28
C SER A 689 6.74 -28.64 7.99
N CYS A 690 7.63 -27.68 8.15
CA CYS A 690 8.29 -27.00 7.02
C CYS A 690 9.81 -27.07 7.27
N SER A 691 10.56 -27.58 6.29
CA SER A 691 12.01 -27.58 6.31
C SER A 691 12.57 -27.14 4.96
N VAL A 692 13.72 -26.48 4.98
CA VAL A 692 14.38 -25.97 3.77
C VAL A 692 15.82 -26.48 3.75
N THR A 693 16.24 -27.03 2.63
CA THR A 693 17.63 -27.38 2.39
C THR A 693 18.16 -26.64 1.18
N GLN A 694 19.43 -26.25 1.22
CA GLN A 694 20.08 -25.56 0.11
C GLN A 694 21.36 -26.30 -0.28
N ASP A 695 21.50 -26.55 -1.59
CA ASP A 695 22.72 -27.09 -2.21
C ASP A 695 23.07 -26.24 -3.45
N GLY A 696 23.99 -25.30 -3.27
CA GLY A 696 24.29 -24.28 -4.28
C GLY A 696 23.03 -23.44 -4.60
N GLU A 697 22.67 -23.39 -5.87
CA GLU A 697 21.47 -22.70 -6.37
C GLU A 697 20.17 -23.50 -6.20
N ARG A 698 20.27 -24.74 -5.70
CA ARG A 698 19.08 -25.56 -5.47
C ARG A 698 18.56 -25.39 -4.05
N ILE A 699 17.29 -25.01 -3.95
CA ILE A 699 16.56 -24.94 -2.68
C ILE A 699 15.43 -25.95 -2.73
N THR A 700 15.38 -26.83 -1.73
CA THR A 700 14.28 -27.79 -1.57
C THR A 700 13.51 -27.47 -0.30
N LEU A 701 12.24 -27.07 -0.46
CA LEU A 701 11.29 -26.85 0.60
C LEU A 701 10.41 -28.08 0.77
N THR A 702 10.40 -28.67 1.97
CA THR A 702 9.65 -29.88 2.27
C THR A 702 8.56 -29.60 3.31
N ARG A 703 7.34 -29.99 2.99
CA ARG A 703 6.21 -30.06 3.93
C ARG A 703 5.88 -31.50 4.25
N ALA A 704 5.69 -31.85 5.54
CA ALA A 704 5.39 -33.22 5.94
C ALA A 704 4.38 -33.27 7.08
N GLN A 705 3.41 -34.24 7.00
CA GLN A 705 2.42 -34.49 8.05
C GLN A 705 1.81 -35.89 7.88
N GLY A 706 1.74 -36.65 8.98
CA GLY A 706 0.99 -37.91 9.05
C GLY A 706 1.42 -38.98 8.03
N GLY A 707 2.65 -38.92 7.52
CA GLY A 707 3.17 -39.82 6.47
C GLY A 707 3.03 -39.27 5.06
N ALA A 708 2.30 -38.19 4.82
CA ALA A 708 2.28 -37.46 3.56
C ALA A 708 3.44 -36.46 3.52
N GLN A 709 4.10 -36.36 2.39
CA GLN A 709 5.19 -35.42 2.16
C GLN A 709 5.06 -34.78 0.78
N VAL A 710 5.34 -33.48 0.73
CA VAL A 710 5.50 -32.70 -0.50
C VAL A 710 6.86 -32.01 -0.45
N ALA A 711 7.66 -32.19 -1.48
CA ALA A 711 8.91 -31.46 -1.63
C ALA A 711 8.90 -30.67 -2.94
N LEU A 712 9.16 -29.37 -2.82
CA LEU A 712 9.36 -28.43 -3.92
C LEU A 712 10.84 -28.11 -4.03
N THR A 713 11.42 -28.38 -5.20
CA THR A 713 12.79 -27.94 -5.52
C THR A 713 12.73 -26.81 -6.54
N VAL A 714 13.34 -25.69 -6.20
CA VAL A 714 13.55 -24.54 -7.09
C VAL A 714 15.04 -24.32 -7.32
N VAL A 715 15.40 -23.82 -8.51
CA VAL A 715 16.75 -23.37 -8.83
C VAL A 715 16.72 -21.85 -8.84
N THR A 716 17.41 -21.22 -7.88
CA THR A 716 17.29 -19.78 -7.62
C THR A 716 17.78 -18.91 -8.77
N ASP A 717 18.71 -19.45 -9.60
CA ASP A 717 19.18 -18.76 -10.79
C ASP A 717 18.21 -18.84 -11.99
N GLY A 718 17.08 -19.55 -11.86
CA GLY A 718 16.06 -19.69 -12.91
C GLY A 718 16.54 -20.47 -14.15
N THR A 719 17.55 -21.33 -14.03
CA THR A 719 18.00 -22.20 -15.15
C THR A 719 17.10 -23.41 -15.35
N ALA A 720 16.23 -23.72 -14.40
CA ALA A 720 15.27 -24.81 -14.48
C ALA A 720 13.90 -24.40 -13.89
N ALA A 721 12.84 -25.02 -14.39
CA ALA A 721 11.52 -24.89 -13.79
C ALA A 721 11.45 -25.57 -12.41
N PRO A 722 10.53 -25.15 -11.52
CA PRO A 722 10.33 -25.80 -10.23
C PRO A 722 9.91 -27.28 -10.41
N GLU A 723 10.42 -28.14 -9.53
CA GLU A 723 10.12 -29.56 -9.50
C GLU A 723 9.31 -29.90 -8.24
N LEU A 724 8.13 -30.50 -8.40
CA LEU A 724 7.26 -30.90 -7.30
C LEU A 724 7.23 -32.44 -7.18
N THR A 725 7.51 -32.96 -5.99
CA THR A 725 7.44 -34.39 -5.68
C THR A 725 6.51 -34.65 -4.51
N ARG A 726 5.81 -35.81 -4.55
CA ARG A 726 4.86 -36.29 -3.54
C ARG A 726 5.21 -37.68 -3.08
N SER A 727 5.12 -37.97 -1.80
CA SER A 727 5.32 -39.29 -1.23
C SER A 727 4.37 -39.57 -0.05
#